data_70d0326f9f4191bad1c803d10411a64a
#
_entry.id   70d0326f9f4191bad1c803d10411a64a
#
_cell.length_a   1.000
_cell.length_b   1.000
_cell.length_c   1.000
_cell.angle_alpha   90.00
_cell.angle_beta   90.00
_cell.angle_gamma   90.00
#
_symmetry.space_group_name_H-M   'P 1'
#
loop_
_entity.id
_entity.type
_entity.pdbx_description
1 polymer ?
#
loop_
_entity_poly.entity_id
_entity_poly.type
_entity_poly.pdbx_seq_one_letter_code
_entity_poly.pdbx_strand_id
1 'polypeptide(L)'
;MMKRMIPLNLLLGLSILATGNAAAQTEALQEYSLPGMNVTALGYEKSNLETPADVTVYSGEELKKTGANDVANALKYKAGVYFTQMGPHDQSFITGNSTLSLRGIKGGTLVLINGVPASFNNVSHLDMLNLDTVEKVEVVKGGGAVLYGSEAYGGVINVITKNEYKNSLHIAAGNKGQRDYSAAIGAGKLGVTLGRNEMGETGILTQKQGTKTINGVRVPYYTGFGDSKKDHLGVSYKFDDKLSFNYMFDKKKYTIDYLGADNSKLQHFDYDDREHFAQLHFNDQNGFDATAYYNERIIRNPDYYIVRPDNLEWERSDHKNYGADLKKVWQNDKDKVLLGFNTKRELYVDENQKFASFGNSSSSLKPYARFGSYSLNGYSFYGQYDRKLSEATDVVLSMREDLIRSDAGNYNAFLPQLQILTKLDQENSLYANAGRSFRMPTFRQLYYSSGVILQNPDLKPEYGWNYEAGYKYDNGKEQFKAAVFHIDLDDQITSRKVNGLSQSYNAAKYKNTGIELSYTNQLDENLTWTVGGIYSKPQNKTTNTAPWKDVLGKYQVMTSIDYQHDKTNASLNLSYMGGRVNNSKQTDVKPILLSNLHVGHEVFANATLTLDINNIFNRRDLTDPDGLYYTQGRTFLVGLNYNF
;
A
#
# COMPACT_ATOMS: atom_id res chain seq x y z
N MET A 1 22.99 -18.15 -32.56
CA MET A 1 23.02 -16.77 -33.07
C MET A 1 21.72 -16.49 -33.80
N MET A 2 20.68 -16.04 -33.08
CA MET A 2 19.48 -15.50 -33.70
C MET A 2 19.15 -14.20 -32.99
N LYS A 3 19.34 -13.09 -33.67
CA LYS A 3 18.98 -11.73 -33.25
C LYS A 3 17.46 -11.67 -33.12
N ARG A 4 16.93 -11.49 -31.90
CA ARG A 4 15.52 -11.14 -31.70
C ARG A 4 15.34 -9.68 -32.11
N MET A 5 14.65 -9.47 -33.22
CA MET A 5 14.16 -8.16 -33.66
C MET A 5 13.10 -7.65 -32.67
N ILE A 6 13.29 -6.42 -32.25
CA ILE A 6 12.31 -5.66 -31.47
C ILE A 6 11.08 -5.44 -32.34
N PRO A 7 9.86 -5.70 -31.90
CA PRO A 7 8.68 -5.32 -32.67
C PRO A 7 8.52 -3.80 -32.68
N LEU A 8 8.80 -3.20 -33.82
CA LEU A 8 8.75 -1.76 -34.12
C LEU A 8 7.31 -1.22 -34.25
N ASN A 9 6.29 -1.98 -33.84
CA ASN A 9 4.90 -1.65 -34.12
C ASN A 9 4.23 -0.72 -33.09
N LEU A 10 4.95 -0.24 -32.07
CA LEU A 10 4.39 0.71 -31.08
C LEU A 10 4.76 2.18 -31.37
N LEU A 11 5.63 2.44 -32.34
CA LEU A 11 6.12 3.80 -32.64
C LEU A 11 5.40 4.48 -33.82
N LEU A 12 4.50 3.79 -34.52
CA LEU A 12 3.85 4.32 -35.74
C LEU A 12 2.45 4.91 -35.49
N GLY A 13 1.93 4.89 -34.25
CA GLY A 13 0.65 5.48 -33.90
C GLY A 13 0.68 6.95 -33.45
N LEU A 14 1.85 7.53 -33.21
CA LEU A 14 2.00 8.85 -32.56
C LEU A 14 2.24 10.04 -33.52
N SER A 15 2.25 9.82 -34.85
CA SER A 15 2.64 10.86 -35.80
C SER A 15 1.50 11.71 -36.40
N ILE A 16 0.26 11.68 -35.89
CA ILE A 16 -0.88 12.35 -36.54
C ILE A 16 -1.51 13.48 -35.71
N LEU A 17 -1.02 13.85 -34.53
CA LEU A 17 -1.64 14.93 -33.72
C LEU A 17 -0.72 16.09 -33.30
N ALA A 18 0.35 16.35 -34.03
CA ALA A 18 1.24 17.48 -33.77
C ALA A 18 1.08 18.62 -34.77
N THR A 19 -0.11 19.25 -34.80
CA THR A 19 -0.27 20.61 -35.36
C THR A 19 -1.17 21.44 -34.44
N GLY A 20 -0.62 21.89 -33.34
CA GLY A 20 -1.23 22.88 -32.46
C GLY A 20 -0.15 23.82 -31.92
N ASN A 21 -0.31 25.12 -32.19
CA ASN A 21 0.61 26.20 -31.87
C ASN A 21 1.21 26.12 -30.46
N ALA A 22 2.51 25.93 -30.38
CA ALA A 22 3.30 26.13 -29.19
C ALA A 22 3.48 27.62 -28.95
N ALA A 23 2.59 28.21 -28.17
CA ALA A 23 2.89 29.48 -27.46
C ALA A 23 3.67 29.08 -26.20
N ALA A 24 4.97 29.36 -26.19
CA ALA A 24 5.81 29.19 -25.01
C ALA A 24 5.32 30.13 -23.91
N GLN A 25 4.53 29.65 -22.97
CA GLN A 25 4.35 30.29 -21.68
C GLN A 25 5.53 29.84 -20.79
N THR A 26 6.42 30.79 -20.53
CA THR A 26 7.40 30.70 -19.44
C THR A 26 6.60 30.76 -18.13
N GLU A 27 6.10 29.62 -17.63
CA GLU A 27 5.63 29.56 -16.25
C GLU A 27 6.86 29.62 -15.35
N ALA A 28 6.94 30.71 -14.56
CA ALA A 28 7.87 30.81 -13.46
C ALA A 28 7.75 29.56 -12.58
N LEU A 29 8.91 28.99 -12.24
CA LEU A 29 9.03 27.90 -11.26
C LEU A 29 8.23 28.33 -10.01
N GLN A 30 7.16 27.59 -9.70
CA GLN A 30 6.34 27.88 -8.53
C GLN A 30 7.23 27.80 -7.29
N GLU A 31 7.30 28.93 -6.58
CA GLU A 31 7.84 29.01 -5.23
C GLU A 31 7.26 27.85 -4.41
N TYR A 32 8.13 26.95 -3.95
CA TYR A 32 7.76 25.88 -3.02
C TYR A 32 7.58 26.50 -1.63
N SER A 33 6.45 27.13 -1.39
CA SER A 33 5.93 27.22 -0.04
C SER A 33 5.36 25.84 0.27
N LEU A 34 5.61 25.28 1.46
CA LEU A 34 4.91 24.09 1.94
C LEU A 34 3.41 24.43 1.92
N PRO A 35 2.63 24.05 0.90
CA PRO A 35 1.22 24.43 0.87
C PRO A 35 0.54 23.69 2.00
N GLY A 36 -0.34 24.34 2.72
CA GLY A 36 -1.27 23.68 3.62
C GLY A 36 -2.08 22.67 2.82
N MET A 37 -1.55 21.45 2.64
CA MET A 37 -2.24 20.41 1.88
C MET A 37 -3.50 20.01 2.63
N ASN A 38 -4.65 20.17 2.00
CA ASN A 38 -5.93 19.80 2.58
C ASN A 38 -6.04 18.28 2.70
N VAL A 39 -6.49 17.83 3.86
CA VAL A 39 -6.76 16.44 4.20
C VAL A 39 -8.21 16.11 3.90
N THR A 40 -8.46 15.13 3.06
CA THR A 40 -9.82 14.67 2.73
C THR A 40 -10.21 13.36 3.44
N ALA A 41 -9.23 12.66 3.99
CA ALA A 41 -9.42 11.36 4.66
C ALA A 41 -10.27 11.41 5.96
N LEU A 42 -10.77 12.58 6.35
CA LEU A 42 -11.72 12.76 7.47
C LEU A 42 -13.15 13.11 6.98
N GLY A 43 -13.45 12.83 5.71
CA GLY A 43 -14.78 13.01 5.13
C GLY A 43 -15.04 14.37 4.49
N TYR A 44 -14.24 15.39 4.80
CA TYR A 44 -14.23 16.72 4.20
C TYR A 44 -12.86 17.38 4.36
N GLU A 45 -12.57 18.38 3.56
CA GLU A 45 -11.29 19.06 3.58
C GLU A 45 -11.06 19.87 4.87
N LYS A 46 -9.89 19.68 5.47
CA LYS A 46 -9.33 20.48 6.57
C LYS A 46 -7.83 20.70 6.36
N SER A 47 -7.29 21.79 6.87
CA SER A 47 -5.84 21.96 6.95
C SER A 47 -5.25 20.96 7.95
N ASN A 48 -3.94 20.70 7.85
CA ASN A 48 -3.27 19.78 8.78
C ASN A 48 -3.38 20.24 10.24
N LEU A 49 -3.24 21.55 10.50
CA LEU A 49 -3.38 22.15 11.85
C LEU A 49 -4.79 22.01 12.42
N GLU A 50 -5.81 21.92 11.57
CA GLU A 50 -7.22 21.81 11.97
C GLU A 50 -7.72 20.36 12.03
N THR A 51 -6.87 19.41 11.73
CA THR A 51 -7.22 17.98 11.71
C THR A 51 -6.91 17.35 13.05
N PRO A 52 -7.90 16.78 13.79
CA PRO A 52 -7.71 16.18 15.11
C PRO A 52 -7.17 14.72 15.03
N ALA A 53 -6.14 14.50 14.21
CA ALA A 53 -5.46 13.22 14.02
C ALA A 53 -4.04 13.44 13.49
N ASP A 54 -3.15 12.43 13.63
CA ASP A 54 -1.86 12.43 12.96
C ASP A 54 -2.05 12.10 11.47
N VAL A 55 -2.01 13.13 10.65
CA VAL A 55 -2.12 13.02 9.20
C VAL A 55 -0.88 13.57 8.54
N THR A 56 -0.40 12.86 7.53
CA THR A 56 0.66 13.37 6.63
C THR A 56 0.20 13.19 5.20
N VAL A 57 0.35 14.24 4.41
CA VAL A 57 0.04 14.23 2.98
C VAL A 57 1.34 14.31 2.21
N TYR A 58 1.51 13.42 1.25
CA TYR A 58 2.65 13.37 0.34
C TYR A 58 2.14 13.61 -1.08
N SER A 59 2.68 14.58 -1.80
CA SER A 59 2.35 14.75 -3.22
C SER A 59 2.93 13.60 -4.06
N GLY A 60 2.32 13.31 -5.22
CA GLY A 60 2.88 12.33 -6.16
C GLY A 60 4.30 12.68 -6.59
N GLU A 61 4.59 13.96 -6.77
CA GLU A 61 5.93 14.42 -7.15
C GLU A 61 6.95 14.25 -6.00
N GLU A 62 6.56 14.48 -4.74
CA GLU A 62 7.41 14.19 -3.58
C GLU A 62 7.71 12.69 -3.46
N LEU A 63 6.71 11.84 -3.74
CA LEU A 63 6.91 10.39 -3.72
C LEU A 63 7.84 9.91 -4.84
N LYS A 64 7.79 10.51 -6.03
CA LYS A 64 8.73 10.21 -7.14
C LYS A 64 10.18 10.50 -6.79
N LYS A 65 10.45 11.52 -5.96
CA LYS A 65 11.82 11.83 -5.47
C LYS A 65 12.43 10.71 -4.62
N THR A 66 11.65 9.69 -4.23
CA THR A 66 12.21 8.46 -3.62
C THR A 66 12.82 7.52 -4.65
N GLY A 67 12.79 7.83 -5.95
CA GLY A 67 13.24 6.93 -7.02
C GLY A 67 12.37 5.67 -7.16
N ALA A 68 11.17 5.67 -6.59
CA ALA A 68 10.21 4.59 -6.70
C ALA A 68 9.21 4.86 -7.83
N ASN A 69 8.71 3.79 -8.44
CA ASN A 69 7.71 3.85 -9.52
C ASN A 69 6.29 3.60 -9.02
N ASP A 70 6.15 3.09 -7.80
CA ASP A 70 4.86 2.74 -7.19
C ASP A 70 4.76 3.27 -5.75
N VAL A 71 3.52 3.38 -5.29
CA VAL A 71 3.19 3.93 -3.97
C VAL A 71 3.78 3.11 -2.83
N ALA A 72 3.79 1.77 -2.92
CA ALA A 72 4.32 0.91 -1.88
C ALA A 72 5.82 1.14 -1.65
N ASN A 73 6.60 1.20 -2.74
CA ASN A 73 8.03 1.40 -2.67
C ASN A 73 8.40 2.82 -2.19
N ALA A 74 7.63 3.84 -2.54
CA ALA A 74 7.84 5.19 -2.04
C ALA A 74 7.56 5.33 -0.54
N LEU A 75 6.48 4.73 -0.05
CA LEU A 75 6.08 4.84 1.36
C LEU A 75 7.03 4.13 2.34
N LYS A 76 7.90 3.22 1.89
CA LYS A 76 8.92 2.57 2.75
C LYS A 76 9.91 3.54 3.39
N TYR A 77 10.05 4.74 2.82
CA TYR A 77 10.92 5.80 3.34
C TYR A 77 10.20 6.78 4.26
N LYS A 78 8.92 6.55 4.59
CA LYS A 78 8.11 7.47 5.38
C LYS A 78 7.95 6.98 6.83
N ALA A 79 7.89 7.92 7.78
CA ALA A 79 7.82 7.60 9.21
C ALA A 79 6.54 6.85 9.58
N GLY A 80 6.66 5.86 10.48
CA GLY A 80 5.55 5.05 10.95
C GLY A 80 5.02 4.01 9.95
N VAL A 81 5.65 3.90 8.78
CA VAL A 81 5.32 2.88 7.77
C VAL A 81 6.26 1.69 7.93
N TYR A 82 5.71 0.56 8.31
CA TYR A 82 6.42 -0.72 8.37
C TYR A 82 6.12 -1.52 7.12
N PHE A 83 7.09 -2.26 6.64
CA PHE A 83 6.89 -3.10 5.46
C PHE A 83 7.48 -4.50 5.66
N THR A 84 6.90 -5.48 4.99
CA THR A 84 7.50 -6.78 4.69
C THR A 84 7.53 -6.93 3.18
N GLN A 85 8.60 -7.48 2.65
CA GLN A 85 8.77 -7.64 1.21
C GLN A 85 9.46 -8.97 0.91
N MET A 86 8.94 -9.71 -0.06
CA MET A 86 9.57 -10.94 -0.56
C MET A 86 10.53 -10.62 -1.70
N GLY A 87 10.03 -10.24 -2.84
CA GLY A 87 10.83 -9.90 -4.02
C GLY A 87 10.96 -8.39 -4.23
N PRO A 88 11.94 -7.94 -5.02
CA PRO A 88 12.24 -6.51 -5.21
C PRO A 88 11.15 -5.73 -5.94
N HIS A 89 10.33 -6.39 -6.75
CA HIS A 89 9.10 -5.84 -7.37
C HIS A 89 7.84 -6.29 -6.62
N ASP A 90 7.94 -6.51 -5.30
CA ASP A 90 6.85 -7.02 -4.46
C ASP A 90 6.23 -8.33 -4.98
N GLN A 91 7.05 -9.15 -5.66
CA GLN A 91 6.65 -10.52 -6.00
C GLN A 91 6.34 -11.26 -4.70
N SER A 92 5.20 -11.94 -4.68
CA SER A 92 4.77 -12.72 -3.52
C SER A 92 3.98 -13.93 -3.97
N PHE A 93 3.89 -14.96 -3.11
CA PHE A 93 2.93 -16.04 -3.34
C PHE A 93 1.49 -15.51 -3.26
N ILE A 94 0.51 -16.25 -3.79
CA ILE A 94 -0.92 -15.89 -3.75
C ILE A 94 -1.39 -15.44 -2.35
N THR A 95 -0.73 -15.94 -1.31
CA THR A 95 -1.02 -15.60 0.09
C THR A 95 -0.67 -14.18 0.51
N GLY A 96 0.01 -13.39 -0.35
CA GLY A 96 0.31 -11.98 -0.11
C GLY A 96 1.25 -11.76 1.08
N ASN A 97 2.55 -12.03 0.90
CA ASN A 97 3.54 -11.85 1.97
C ASN A 97 4.23 -10.47 1.95
N SER A 98 4.04 -9.69 0.88
CA SER A 98 4.49 -8.29 0.83
C SER A 98 3.37 -7.40 1.33
N THR A 99 3.62 -6.64 2.40
CA THR A 99 2.60 -5.79 3.03
C THR A 99 3.21 -4.50 3.54
N LEU A 100 2.42 -3.43 3.52
CA LEU A 100 2.65 -2.23 4.32
C LEU A 100 1.73 -2.24 5.54
N SER A 101 2.21 -1.66 6.64
CA SER A 101 1.40 -1.49 7.84
C SER A 101 1.77 -0.20 8.56
N LEU A 102 0.78 0.49 9.05
CA LEU A 102 0.97 1.66 9.91
C LEU A 102 1.11 1.21 11.37
N ARG A 103 2.05 1.83 12.08
CA ARG A 103 2.31 1.55 13.51
C ARG A 103 2.53 0.05 13.82
N GLY A 104 2.98 -0.72 12.83
CA GLY A 104 3.33 -2.12 13.01
C GLY A 104 2.16 -3.09 13.22
N ILE A 105 0.96 -2.75 12.80
CA ILE A 105 -0.21 -3.65 12.90
C ILE A 105 -0.41 -4.37 11.58
N LYS A 106 0.00 -5.63 11.52
CA LYS A 106 -0.17 -6.46 10.32
C LYS A 106 -1.64 -6.65 9.99
N GLY A 107 -2.04 -6.29 8.75
CA GLY A 107 -3.43 -6.35 8.29
C GLY A 107 -4.36 -5.31 8.93
N GLY A 108 -3.80 -4.28 9.59
CA GLY A 108 -4.56 -3.21 10.24
C GLY A 108 -4.44 -1.85 9.54
N THR A 109 -4.07 -1.83 8.28
CA THR A 109 -3.98 -0.62 7.47
C THR A 109 -4.96 -0.73 6.31
N LEU A 110 -5.96 0.12 6.32
CA LEU A 110 -6.92 0.22 5.21
C LEU A 110 -6.32 1.06 4.09
N VAL A 111 -6.34 0.54 2.88
CA VAL A 111 -5.94 1.27 1.67
C VAL A 111 -7.17 1.67 0.89
N LEU A 112 -7.21 2.95 0.53
CA LEU A 112 -8.25 3.55 -0.28
C LEU A 112 -7.65 4.11 -1.57
N ILE A 113 -8.44 4.09 -2.64
CA ILE A 113 -8.21 4.86 -3.86
C ILE A 113 -9.38 5.82 -4.02
N ASN A 114 -9.12 7.12 -3.97
CA ASN A 114 -10.15 8.17 -3.99
C ASN A 114 -11.29 7.92 -2.96
N GLY A 115 -10.93 7.48 -1.75
CA GLY A 115 -11.88 7.19 -0.68
C GLY A 115 -12.58 5.82 -0.74
N VAL A 116 -12.33 5.01 -1.77
CA VAL A 116 -12.92 3.67 -1.97
C VAL A 116 -11.96 2.58 -1.52
N PRO A 117 -12.39 1.58 -0.71
CA PRO A 117 -11.54 0.47 -0.29
C PRO A 117 -10.95 -0.32 -1.47
N ALA A 118 -9.62 -0.46 -1.48
CA ALA A 118 -8.84 -1.13 -2.51
C ALA A 118 -8.05 -2.34 -1.95
N SER A 119 -8.43 -2.86 -0.79
CA SER A 119 -7.82 -4.06 -0.19
C SER A 119 -8.64 -5.30 -0.52
N PHE A 120 -7.93 -6.41 -0.73
CA PHE A 120 -8.52 -7.75 -0.89
C PHE A 120 -7.91 -8.70 0.14
N ASN A 121 -8.72 -9.38 0.94
CA ASN A 121 -8.26 -10.27 2.01
C ASN A 121 -7.25 -9.63 2.97
N ASN A 122 -7.44 -8.37 3.36
CA ASN A 122 -6.51 -7.58 4.18
C ASN A 122 -5.11 -7.42 3.54
N VAL A 123 -5.00 -7.56 2.23
CA VAL A 123 -3.79 -7.29 1.47
C VAL A 123 -4.06 -6.14 0.52
N SER A 124 -3.28 -5.10 0.64
CA SER A 124 -3.31 -3.96 -0.28
C SER A 124 -2.24 -4.12 -1.35
N HIS A 125 -2.55 -3.69 -2.56
CA HIS A 125 -1.66 -3.76 -3.71
C HIS A 125 -1.17 -2.38 -4.12
N LEU A 126 -0.67 -1.61 -3.15
CA LEU A 126 -0.02 -0.31 -3.39
C LEU A 126 1.18 -0.41 -4.35
N ASP A 127 1.75 -1.60 -4.51
CA ASP A 127 2.79 -1.90 -5.49
C ASP A 127 2.29 -1.95 -6.94
N MET A 128 0.99 -2.04 -7.16
CA MET A 128 0.35 -1.95 -8.48
C MET A 128 0.04 -0.50 -8.86
N LEU A 129 -0.05 0.43 -7.90
CA LEU A 129 -0.37 1.83 -8.14
C LEU A 129 0.85 2.62 -8.61
N ASN A 130 0.88 2.93 -9.91
CA ASN A 130 1.93 3.73 -10.52
C ASN A 130 1.85 5.21 -10.06
N LEU A 131 2.99 5.79 -9.66
CA LEU A 131 3.06 7.19 -9.18
C LEU A 131 2.70 8.22 -10.25
N ASP A 132 2.73 7.88 -11.53
CA ASP A 132 2.29 8.79 -12.60
C ASP A 132 0.79 9.13 -12.53
N THR A 133 -0.02 8.21 -11.96
CA THR A 133 -1.46 8.43 -11.74
C THR A 133 -1.77 9.14 -10.44
N VAL A 134 -0.82 9.27 -9.53
CA VAL A 134 -1.05 9.76 -8.17
C VAL A 134 -0.91 11.28 -8.12
N GLU A 135 -1.92 11.96 -7.59
CA GLU A 135 -1.87 13.36 -7.22
C GLU A 135 -1.25 13.53 -5.83
N LYS A 136 -1.80 12.80 -4.84
CA LYS A 136 -1.31 12.79 -3.47
C LYS A 136 -1.65 11.50 -2.76
N VAL A 137 -0.93 11.21 -1.68
CA VAL A 137 -1.22 10.13 -0.75
C VAL A 137 -1.41 10.72 0.64
N GLU A 138 -2.57 10.48 1.24
CA GLU A 138 -2.89 10.86 2.60
C GLU A 138 -2.67 9.66 3.52
N VAL A 139 -1.80 9.80 4.50
CA VAL A 139 -1.53 8.78 5.52
C VAL A 139 -2.12 9.26 6.83
N VAL A 140 -3.24 8.67 7.24
CA VAL A 140 -3.92 8.93 8.52
C VAL A 140 -3.57 7.81 9.47
N LYS A 141 -2.90 8.13 10.56
CA LYS A 141 -2.52 7.16 11.59
C LYS A 141 -3.55 7.15 12.72
N GLY A 142 -3.79 5.96 13.31
CA GLY A 142 -4.81 5.81 14.36
C GLY A 142 -6.23 5.64 13.84
N GLY A 143 -7.23 6.03 14.62
CA GLY A 143 -8.63 5.66 14.45
C GLY A 143 -9.37 6.23 13.24
N GLY A 144 -9.07 5.79 12.03
CA GLY A 144 -9.83 6.12 10.81
C GLY A 144 -11.07 5.26 10.56
N ALA A 145 -11.37 4.29 11.43
CA ALA A 145 -12.38 3.26 11.18
C ALA A 145 -13.81 3.77 11.05
N VAL A 146 -14.15 4.88 11.69
CA VAL A 146 -15.55 5.36 11.71
C VAL A 146 -16.01 5.75 10.30
N LEU A 147 -15.20 6.44 9.53
CA LEU A 147 -15.61 6.83 8.18
C LEU A 147 -15.48 5.68 7.18
N TYR A 148 -14.48 4.82 7.34
CA TYR A 148 -14.09 3.85 6.32
C TYR A 148 -14.38 2.38 6.68
N GLY A 149 -14.71 2.09 7.95
CA GLY A 149 -15.11 0.76 8.41
C GLY A 149 -13.94 -0.16 8.77
N SER A 150 -14.02 -1.41 8.36
CA SER A 150 -13.09 -2.48 8.70
C SER A 150 -11.64 -2.19 8.27
N GLU A 151 -10.67 -2.77 8.97
CA GLU A 151 -9.23 -2.78 8.65
C GLU A 151 -8.42 -1.53 9.04
N ALA A 152 -9.02 -0.49 9.62
CA ALA A 152 -8.35 0.78 9.91
C ALA A 152 -7.81 0.90 11.36
N TYR A 153 -7.27 -0.17 11.95
CA TYR A 153 -6.70 -0.11 13.31
C TYR A 153 -5.43 0.72 13.41
N GLY A 154 -4.49 0.50 12.49
CA GLY A 154 -3.24 1.22 12.40
C GLY A 154 -3.40 2.55 11.70
N GLY A 155 -4.45 2.66 10.90
CA GLY A 155 -4.76 3.85 10.12
C GLY A 155 -5.21 3.57 8.70
N VAL A 156 -5.23 4.64 7.90
CA VAL A 156 -5.69 4.65 6.51
C VAL A 156 -4.61 5.22 5.61
N ILE A 157 -4.39 4.63 4.46
CA ILE A 157 -3.63 5.19 3.35
C ILE A 157 -4.62 5.46 2.23
N ASN A 158 -4.89 6.74 1.92
CA ASN A 158 -5.80 7.13 0.86
C ASN A 158 -5.00 7.71 -0.32
N VAL A 159 -5.01 7.01 -1.43
CA VAL A 159 -4.35 7.44 -2.67
C VAL A 159 -5.35 8.23 -3.49
N ILE A 160 -5.06 9.49 -3.73
CA ILE A 160 -5.86 10.36 -4.60
C ILE A 160 -5.22 10.38 -5.98
N THR A 161 -5.99 10.01 -6.99
CA THR A 161 -5.53 9.97 -8.37
C THR A 161 -5.68 11.32 -9.05
N LYS A 162 -4.82 11.60 -10.02
CA LYS A 162 -4.90 12.80 -10.87
C LYS A 162 -6.19 12.77 -11.71
N ASN A 163 -6.85 13.90 -11.78
CA ASN A 163 -7.97 14.13 -12.69
C ASN A 163 -7.55 14.82 -14.00
N GLU A 164 -6.39 15.44 -14.00
CA GLU A 164 -5.80 16.14 -15.14
C GLU A 164 -4.35 15.70 -15.31
N TYR A 165 -3.91 15.55 -16.55
CA TYR A 165 -2.56 15.10 -16.86
C TYR A 165 -1.89 16.12 -17.75
N LYS A 166 -0.63 16.44 -17.42
CA LYS A 166 0.30 17.12 -18.35
C LYS A 166 0.87 16.05 -19.28
N ASN A 167 1.04 16.41 -20.56
CA ASN A 167 1.62 15.47 -21.52
C ASN A 167 3.07 15.20 -21.17
N SER A 168 3.41 13.93 -21.00
CA SER A 168 4.76 13.53 -20.63
C SER A 168 5.11 12.15 -21.18
N LEU A 169 6.40 11.96 -21.40
CA LEU A 169 7.01 10.67 -21.75
C LEU A 169 8.17 10.43 -20.78
N HIS A 170 8.25 9.22 -20.22
CA HIS A 170 9.36 8.76 -19.42
C HIS A 170 9.93 7.47 -20.01
N ILE A 171 11.26 7.41 -20.11
CA ILE A 171 11.99 6.19 -20.45
C ILE A 171 13.18 6.06 -19.52
N ALA A 172 13.44 4.86 -18.98
CA ALA A 172 14.62 4.62 -18.16
C ALA A 172 15.16 3.20 -18.33
N ALA A 173 16.47 3.05 -18.09
CA ALA A 173 17.15 1.76 -18.09
C ALA A 173 18.22 1.70 -17.01
N GLY A 174 18.41 0.52 -16.42
CA GLY A 174 19.33 0.34 -15.33
C GLY A 174 19.98 -1.05 -15.27
N ASN A 175 20.71 -1.29 -14.19
CA ASN A 175 21.27 -2.61 -13.92
C ASN A 175 20.15 -3.59 -13.51
N LYS A 176 20.47 -4.87 -13.36
CA LYS A 176 19.52 -5.94 -13.00
C LYS A 176 18.34 -6.06 -13.99
N GLY A 177 18.52 -5.66 -15.25
CA GLY A 177 17.48 -5.72 -16.27
C GLY A 177 16.33 -4.74 -16.06
N GLN A 178 16.52 -3.69 -15.24
CA GLN A 178 15.51 -2.65 -15.03
C GLN A 178 15.27 -1.86 -16.30
N ARG A 179 13.99 -1.65 -16.64
CA ARG A 179 13.52 -0.78 -17.71
C ARG A 179 12.16 -0.22 -17.35
N ASP A 180 12.01 1.09 -17.51
CA ASP A 180 10.77 1.78 -17.20
C ASP A 180 10.36 2.62 -18.40
N TYR A 181 9.07 2.56 -18.71
CA TYR A 181 8.44 3.31 -19.79
C TYR A 181 7.10 3.82 -19.29
N SER A 182 6.84 5.11 -19.42
CA SER A 182 5.49 5.62 -19.19
C SER A 182 5.19 6.82 -20.10
N ALA A 183 3.90 7.02 -20.34
CA ALA A 183 3.38 8.19 -21.02
C ALA A 183 2.11 8.66 -20.31
N ALA A 184 1.95 9.97 -20.17
CA ALA A 184 0.72 10.60 -19.73
C ALA A 184 0.26 11.59 -20.81
N ILE A 185 -1.03 11.58 -21.11
CA ILE A 185 -1.65 12.44 -22.12
C ILE A 185 -2.90 13.07 -21.52
N GLY A 186 -2.96 14.39 -21.55
CA GLY A 186 -4.12 15.19 -21.20
C GLY A 186 -4.73 15.83 -22.44
N ALA A 187 -6.01 15.57 -22.71
CA ALA A 187 -6.73 16.13 -23.87
C ALA A 187 -8.09 16.68 -23.40
N GLY A 188 -8.12 17.92 -22.95
CA GLY A 188 -9.32 18.55 -22.41
C GLY A 188 -9.85 17.80 -21.17
N LYS A 189 -10.99 17.13 -21.30
CA LYS A 189 -11.64 16.38 -20.21
C LYS A 189 -11.11 14.96 -20.02
N LEU A 190 -10.26 14.47 -20.93
CA LEU A 190 -9.71 13.12 -20.95
C LEU A 190 -8.25 13.14 -20.47
N GLY A 191 -7.93 12.27 -19.53
CA GLY A 191 -6.57 11.92 -19.14
C GLY A 191 -6.29 10.44 -19.37
N VAL A 192 -5.13 10.10 -19.91
CA VAL A 192 -4.69 8.71 -20.13
C VAL A 192 -3.26 8.56 -19.66
N THR A 193 -2.98 7.50 -18.91
CA THR A 193 -1.62 7.09 -18.54
C THR A 193 -1.38 5.66 -18.98
N LEU A 194 -0.18 5.41 -19.48
CA LEU A 194 0.31 4.08 -19.85
C LEU A 194 1.69 3.89 -19.22
N GLY A 195 1.97 2.71 -18.69
CA GLY A 195 3.26 2.45 -18.10
C GLY A 195 3.66 0.98 -18.20
N ARG A 196 4.97 0.74 -18.21
CA ARG A 196 5.57 -0.59 -18.08
C ARG A 196 6.86 -0.49 -17.30
N ASN A 197 6.96 -1.29 -16.21
CA ASN A 197 8.17 -1.46 -15.44
C ASN A 197 8.65 -2.91 -15.56
N GLU A 198 9.92 -3.12 -15.85
CA GLU A 198 10.53 -4.44 -15.99
C GLU A 198 11.71 -4.57 -15.03
N MET A 199 11.92 -5.78 -14.54
CA MET A 199 13.10 -6.17 -13.76
C MET A 199 13.51 -7.59 -14.12
N GLY A 200 14.80 -7.82 -14.25
CA GLY A 200 15.35 -9.14 -14.55
C GLY A 200 15.53 -10.02 -13.32
N GLU A 201 16.09 -11.19 -13.54
CA GLU A 201 16.32 -12.20 -12.49
C GLU A 201 17.24 -11.70 -11.37
N THR A 202 16.94 -12.13 -10.14
CA THR A 202 17.70 -11.70 -8.94
C THR A 202 18.78 -12.68 -8.50
N GLY A 203 18.67 -13.96 -8.87
CA GLY A 203 19.39 -15.03 -8.21
C GLY A 203 18.88 -15.26 -6.78
N ILE A 204 19.65 -15.91 -5.92
CA ILE A 204 19.27 -16.23 -4.53
C ILE A 204 19.12 -14.95 -3.70
N LEU A 205 17.89 -14.72 -3.18
CA LEU A 205 17.55 -13.62 -2.26
C LEU A 205 17.02 -14.11 -0.90
N THR A 206 17.30 -15.36 -0.52
CA THR A 206 16.84 -15.89 0.77
C THR A 206 17.96 -16.57 1.55
N GLN A 207 17.70 -16.84 2.82
CA GLN A 207 18.40 -17.86 3.58
C GLN A 207 17.98 -19.25 3.04
N LYS A 208 18.69 -20.29 3.46
CA LYS A 208 18.27 -21.67 3.20
C LYS A 208 16.86 -21.88 3.75
N GLN A 209 15.93 -22.27 2.90
CA GLN A 209 14.53 -22.48 3.28
C GLN A 209 14.24 -23.90 3.73
N GLY A 210 15.01 -24.87 3.25
CA GLY A 210 14.79 -26.26 3.54
C GLY A 210 15.61 -27.19 2.65
N THR A 211 15.14 -28.42 2.50
CA THR A 211 15.70 -29.40 1.56
C THR A 211 14.60 -29.98 0.68
N LYS A 212 14.91 -30.20 -0.60
CA LYS A 212 14.08 -30.92 -1.56
C LYS A 212 14.78 -32.20 -2.00
N THR A 213 14.01 -33.22 -2.31
CA THR A 213 14.57 -34.48 -2.88
C THR A 213 14.44 -34.39 -4.40
N ILE A 214 15.56 -34.42 -5.09
CA ILE A 214 15.66 -34.39 -6.54
C ILE A 214 16.44 -35.62 -6.97
N ASN A 215 15.85 -36.45 -7.80
CA ASN A 215 16.44 -37.73 -8.24
C ASN A 215 17.00 -38.58 -7.07
N GLY A 216 16.26 -38.62 -5.96
CA GLY A 216 16.65 -39.38 -4.76
C GLY A 216 17.66 -38.66 -3.84
N VAL A 217 18.22 -37.54 -4.24
CA VAL A 217 19.21 -36.77 -3.46
C VAL A 217 18.54 -35.58 -2.76
N ARG A 218 18.80 -35.42 -1.45
CA ARG A 218 18.33 -34.25 -0.67
C ARG A 218 19.26 -33.08 -0.89
N VAL A 219 18.75 -32.02 -1.56
CA VAL A 219 19.49 -30.79 -1.82
C VAL A 219 18.87 -29.60 -1.04
N PRO A 220 19.69 -28.68 -0.52
CA PRO A 220 19.18 -27.44 0.06
C PRO A 220 18.53 -26.58 -1.01
N TYR A 221 17.44 -25.85 -0.66
CA TYR A 221 16.86 -24.89 -1.58
C TYR A 221 16.74 -23.49 -0.98
N TYR A 222 16.74 -22.54 -1.87
CA TYR A 222 16.67 -21.10 -1.66
C TYR A 222 15.59 -20.52 -2.58
N THR A 223 15.18 -19.26 -2.38
CA THR A 223 14.30 -18.58 -3.32
C THR A 223 15.03 -17.44 -4.02
N GLY A 224 14.84 -17.38 -5.31
CA GLY A 224 15.13 -16.25 -6.18
C GLY A 224 13.85 -15.80 -6.88
N PHE A 225 13.96 -14.67 -7.59
CA PHE A 225 12.86 -14.12 -8.37
C PHE A 225 13.35 -13.99 -9.81
N GLY A 226 12.55 -14.49 -10.74
CA GLY A 226 12.81 -14.34 -12.16
C GLY A 226 12.34 -12.99 -12.68
N ASP A 227 12.27 -12.88 -14.00
CA ASP A 227 11.82 -11.66 -14.66
C ASP A 227 10.44 -11.23 -14.16
N SER A 228 10.28 -9.93 -13.95
CA SER A 228 8.97 -9.35 -13.62
C SER A 228 8.64 -8.19 -14.55
N LYS A 229 7.33 -8.04 -14.83
CA LYS A 229 6.77 -6.96 -15.65
C LYS A 229 5.49 -6.46 -15.00
N LYS A 230 5.39 -5.14 -14.84
CA LYS A 230 4.17 -4.45 -14.43
C LYS A 230 3.71 -3.57 -15.58
N ASP A 231 2.51 -3.81 -16.09
CA ASP A 231 1.83 -2.98 -17.10
C ASP A 231 0.75 -2.17 -16.40
N HIS A 232 0.62 -0.91 -16.72
CA HIS A 232 -0.34 0.02 -16.16
C HIS A 232 -1.11 0.75 -17.26
N LEU A 233 -2.43 0.93 -17.06
CA LEU A 233 -3.30 1.80 -17.84
C LEU A 233 -4.19 2.59 -16.87
N GLY A 234 -4.13 3.91 -16.92
CA GLY A 234 -5.07 4.80 -16.22
C GLY A 234 -5.88 5.62 -17.23
N VAL A 235 -7.16 5.80 -16.95
CA VAL A 235 -8.06 6.68 -17.70
C VAL A 235 -8.86 7.50 -16.72
N SER A 236 -8.84 8.83 -16.88
CA SER A 236 -9.74 9.75 -16.18
C SER A 236 -10.58 10.52 -17.19
N TYR A 237 -11.84 10.77 -16.86
CA TYR A 237 -12.72 11.56 -17.68
C TYR A 237 -13.63 12.44 -16.84
N LYS A 238 -13.55 13.76 -17.04
CA LYS A 238 -14.46 14.73 -16.44
C LYS A 238 -15.64 14.99 -17.38
N PHE A 239 -16.84 14.54 -17.03
CA PHE A 239 -18.05 14.88 -17.81
C PHE A 239 -18.35 16.37 -17.67
N ASP A 240 -18.27 16.86 -16.43
CA ASP A 240 -18.38 18.26 -16.03
C ASP A 240 -17.70 18.47 -14.67
N ASP A 241 -17.92 19.62 -14.02
CA ASP A 241 -17.33 19.94 -12.71
C ASP A 241 -17.91 19.11 -11.55
N LYS A 242 -18.95 18.32 -11.79
CA LYS A 242 -19.64 17.52 -10.76
C LYS A 242 -19.47 16.02 -10.96
N LEU A 243 -19.30 15.55 -12.19
CA LEU A 243 -19.26 14.14 -12.52
C LEU A 243 -17.95 13.75 -13.18
N SER A 244 -17.26 12.78 -12.60
CA SER A 244 -16.01 12.23 -13.12
C SER A 244 -16.01 10.69 -13.11
N PHE A 245 -15.22 10.12 -14.00
CA PHE A 245 -14.98 8.69 -14.11
C PHE A 245 -13.48 8.42 -14.07
N ASN A 246 -13.07 7.44 -13.28
CA ASN A 246 -11.70 6.96 -13.21
C ASN A 246 -11.69 5.44 -13.45
N TYR A 247 -10.73 4.99 -14.25
CA TYR A 247 -10.48 3.58 -14.49
C TYR A 247 -8.98 3.32 -14.44
N MET A 248 -8.58 2.25 -13.75
CA MET A 248 -7.20 1.75 -13.75
C MET A 248 -7.22 0.26 -14.06
N PHE A 249 -6.26 -0.16 -14.84
CA PHE A 249 -5.94 -1.55 -15.10
C PHE A 249 -4.46 -1.77 -14.89
N ASP A 250 -4.14 -2.68 -13.99
CA ASP A 250 -2.78 -3.06 -13.68
C ASP A 250 -2.61 -4.55 -13.92
N LYS A 251 -1.45 -4.92 -14.47
CA LYS A 251 -1.10 -6.30 -14.73
C LYS A 251 0.34 -6.54 -14.35
N LYS A 252 0.56 -7.51 -13.46
CA LYS A 252 1.89 -7.92 -13.05
C LYS A 252 2.12 -9.39 -13.41
N LYS A 253 3.17 -9.63 -14.20
CA LYS A 253 3.69 -10.98 -14.45
C LYS A 253 5.04 -11.12 -13.81
N TYR A 254 5.26 -12.22 -13.10
CA TYR A 254 6.53 -12.48 -12.45
C TYR A 254 6.71 -13.98 -12.19
N THR A 255 7.95 -14.36 -11.88
CA THR A 255 8.27 -15.72 -11.49
C THR A 255 8.92 -15.76 -10.12
N ILE A 256 8.70 -16.85 -9.41
CA ILE A 256 9.40 -17.19 -8.18
C ILE A 256 10.08 -18.52 -8.42
N ASP A 257 11.41 -18.60 -8.19
CA ASP A 257 12.18 -19.80 -8.40
C ASP A 257 12.69 -20.38 -7.08
N TYR A 258 12.54 -21.67 -6.89
CA TYR A 258 13.35 -22.38 -5.92
C TYR A 258 14.66 -22.80 -6.57
N LEU A 259 15.76 -22.37 -5.97
CA LEU A 259 17.10 -22.49 -6.50
C LEU A 259 17.96 -23.40 -5.63
N GLY A 260 18.86 -24.16 -6.26
CA GLY A 260 20.00 -24.79 -5.60
C GLY A 260 21.01 -23.76 -5.12
N ALA A 261 22.01 -24.19 -4.34
CA ALA A 261 23.08 -23.29 -3.86
C ALA A 261 23.94 -22.72 -4.99
N ASP A 262 23.93 -23.35 -6.14
CA ASP A 262 24.61 -22.97 -7.39
C ASP A 262 23.72 -22.12 -8.32
N ASN A 263 22.57 -21.64 -7.85
CA ASN A 263 21.51 -20.99 -8.62
C ASN A 263 20.82 -21.88 -9.68
N SER A 264 21.02 -23.18 -9.68
CA SER A 264 20.26 -24.06 -10.57
C SER A 264 18.77 -24.03 -10.20
N LYS A 265 17.88 -23.93 -11.20
CA LYS A 265 16.42 -23.88 -10.96
C LYS A 265 15.92 -25.29 -10.58
N LEU A 266 15.34 -25.41 -9.40
CA LEU A 266 14.77 -26.65 -8.87
C LEU A 266 13.25 -26.72 -9.04
N GLN A 267 12.59 -25.55 -9.00
CA GLN A 267 11.15 -25.40 -9.18
C GLN A 267 10.85 -23.98 -9.63
N HIS A 268 9.84 -23.81 -10.43
CA HIS A 268 9.47 -22.56 -11.06
C HIS A 268 7.97 -22.29 -10.86
N PHE A 269 7.63 -21.05 -10.48
CA PHE A 269 6.26 -20.61 -10.24
C PHE A 269 5.99 -19.35 -11.05
N ASP A 270 5.08 -19.44 -12.01
CA ASP A 270 4.64 -18.29 -12.78
C ASP A 270 3.41 -17.64 -12.14
N TYR A 271 3.36 -16.32 -12.17
CA TYR A 271 2.23 -15.53 -11.69
C TYR A 271 1.75 -14.56 -12.76
N ASP A 272 0.43 -14.49 -12.96
CA ASP A 272 -0.26 -13.47 -13.75
C ASP A 272 -1.31 -12.84 -12.81
N ASP A 273 -1.02 -11.64 -12.31
CA ASP A 273 -1.84 -10.86 -11.40
C ASP A 273 -2.42 -9.67 -12.16
N ARG A 274 -3.74 -9.51 -12.11
CA ARG A 274 -4.47 -8.45 -12.82
C ARG A 274 -5.43 -7.79 -11.88
N GLU A 275 -5.48 -6.47 -11.94
CA GLU A 275 -6.36 -5.66 -11.13
C GLU A 275 -7.11 -4.65 -12.00
N HIS A 276 -8.39 -4.51 -11.77
CA HIS A 276 -9.26 -3.52 -12.38
C HIS A 276 -9.86 -2.66 -11.27
N PHE A 277 -9.82 -1.38 -11.44
CA PHE A 277 -10.46 -0.40 -10.58
C PHE A 277 -11.27 0.55 -11.45
N ALA A 278 -12.58 0.66 -11.18
CA ALA A 278 -13.46 1.60 -11.86
C ALA A 278 -14.26 2.40 -10.83
N GLN A 279 -14.37 3.70 -11.03
CA GLN A 279 -15.07 4.60 -10.12
C GLN A 279 -15.82 5.66 -10.91
N LEU A 280 -17.09 5.88 -10.56
CA LEU A 280 -17.90 7.01 -10.98
C LEU A 280 -18.15 7.88 -9.75
N HIS A 281 -17.74 9.13 -9.78
CA HIS A 281 -17.85 10.06 -8.66
C HIS A 281 -18.68 11.27 -9.07
N PHE A 282 -19.65 11.62 -8.23
CA PHE A 282 -20.51 12.79 -8.35
C PHE A 282 -20.43 13.64 -7.10
N ASN A 283 -20.22 14.95 -7.27
CA ASN A 283 -20.25 15.94 -6.19
C ASN A 283 -21.08 17.16 -6.64
N ASP A 284 -22.14 17.45 -5.91
CA ASP A 284 -23.05 18.57 -6.26
C ASP A 284 -22.50 19.95 -5.94
N GLN A 285 -21.30 20.01 -5.32
CA GLN A 285 -20.63 21.22 -4.79
C GLN A 285 -21.40 21.91 -3.65
N ASN A 286 -22.52 21.32 -3.21
CA ASN A 286 -23.34 21.79 -2.10
C ASN A 286 -23.34 20.79 -0.93
N GLY A 287 -22.31 19.95 -0.85
CA GLY A 287 -22.09 18.98 0.21
C GLY A 287 -22.67 17.60 -0.03
N PHE A 288 -23.36 17.33 -1.15
CA PHE A 288 -23.72 15.96 -1.52
C PHE A 288 -22.64 15.33 -2.40
N ASP A 289 -22.23 14.13 -2.01
CA ASP A 289 -21.18 13.36 -2.66
C ASP A 289 -21.65 11.91 -2.82
N ALA A 290 -21.46 11.34 -3.99
CA ALA A 290 -21.86 9.99 -4.32
C ALA A 290 -20.77 9.31 -5.14
N THR A 291 -20.38 8.12 -4.74
CA THR A 291 -19.38 7.31 -5.44
C THR A 291 -19.92 5.92 -5.68
N ALA A 292 -19.87 5.45 -6.92
CA ALA A 292 -20.07 4.04 -7.26
C ALA A 292 -18.75 3.45 -7.76
N TYR A 293 -18.46 2.21 -7.39
CA TYR A 293 -17.17 1.60 -7.70
C TYR A 293 -17.27 0.10 -8.02
N TYR A 294 -16.26 -0.37 -8.76
CA TYR A 294 -16.00 -1.77 -9.03
C TYR A 294 -14.51 -2.03 -9.01
N ASN A 295 -14.09 -2.99 -8.17
CA ASN A 295 -12.71 -3.47 -8.10
C ASN A 295 -12.71 -4.97 -8.33
N GLU A 296 -11.78 -5.46 -9.16
CA GLU A 296 -11.58 -6.89 -9.38
C GLU A 296 -10.09 -7.20 -9.41
N ARG A 297 -9.69 -8.28 -8.74
CA ARG A 297 -8.36 -8.81 -8.82
C ARG A 297 -8.38 -10.29 -9.13
N ILE A 298 -7.62 -10.68 -10.14
CA ILE A 298 -7.48 -12.06 -10.57
C ILE A 298 -6.01 -12.44 -10.49
N ILE A 299 -5.68 -13.40 -9.65
CA ILE A 299 -4.34 -14.00 -9.59
C ILE A 299 -4.42 -15.40 -10.18
N ARG A 300 -3.50 -15.71 -11.08
CA ARG A 300 -3.30 -17.05 -11.63
C ARG A 300 -1.86 -17.48 -11.38
N ASN A 301 -1.71 -18.71 -10.93
CA ASN A 301 -0.43 -19.34 -10.67
C ASN A 301 -0.42 -20.73 -11.30
N PRO A 302 0.06 -20.89 -12.54
CA PRO A 302 0.44 -22.19 -13.06
C PRO A 302 1.81 -22.59 -12.49
N ASP A 303 1.84 -23.67 -11.69
CA ASP A 303 3.06 -24.22 -11.12
C ASP A 303 3.69 -25.25 -12.06
N TYR A 304 4.97 -25.07 -12.39
CA TYR A 304 5.74 -26.02 -13.18
C TYR A 304 6.77 -26.73 -12.29
N TYR A 305 6.69 -28.05 -12.23
CA TYR A 305 7.76 -28.85 -11.66
C TYR A 305 8.78 -29.18 -12.73
N ILE A 306 10.02 -28.70 -12.61
CA ILE A 306 11.10 -28.94 -13.57
C ILE A 306 11.38 -30.46 -13.75
N VAL A 307 11.15 -31.26 -12.71
CA VAL A 307 11.34 -32.72 -12.75
C VAL A 307 10.23 -33.44 -13.54
N ARG A 308 9.08 -32.78 -13.77
CA ARG A 308 7.94 -33.31 -14.53
C ARG A 308 7.16 -32.17 -15.21
N PRO A 309 7.64 -31.67 -16.34
CA PRO A 309 7.01 -30.54 -17.03
C PRO A 309 5.57 -30.82 -17.50
N ASP A 310 5.16 -32.10 -17.60
CA ASP A 310 3.83 -32.51 -18.03
C ASP A 310 2.77 -32.46 -16.91
N ASN A 311 3.18 -32.22 -15.67
CA ASN A 311 2.30 -32.21 -14.50
C ASN A 311 2.14 -30.77 -14.00
N LEU A 312 1.12 -30.08 -14.50
CA LEU A 312 0.79 -28.70 -14.15
C LEU A 312 -0.11 -28.68 -12.93
N GLU A 313 0.37 -28.13 -11.82
CA GLU A 313 -0.50 -27.62 -10.76
C GLU A 313 -0.86 -26.18 -11.11
N TRP A 314 -2.07 -25.75 -10.76
CA TRP A 314 -2.46 -24.35 -10.91
C TRP A 314 -3.41 -23.91 -9.80
N GLU A 315 -3.37 -22.65 -9.49
CA GLU A 315 -4.28 -21.97 -8.57
C GLU A 315 -4.76 -20.68 -9.21
N ARG A 316 -6.04 -20.36 -9.03
CA ARG A 316 -6.65 -19.09 -9.42
C ARG A 316 -7.46 -18.55 -8.26
N SER A 317 -7.18 -17.32 -7.89
CA SER A 317 -8.01 -16.53 -6.97
C SER A 317 -8.64 -15.37 -7.73
N ASP A 318 -9.93 -15.21 -7.57
CA ASP A 318 -10.72 -14.11 -8.15
C ASP A 318 -11.46 -13.38 -7.02
N HIS A 319 -11.16 -12.09 -6.86
CA HIS A 319 -11.77 -11.22 -5.87
C HIS A 319 -12.50 -10.09 -6.58
N LYS A 320 -13.74 -9.82 -6.17
CA LYS A 320 -14.54 -8.68 -6.63
C LYS A 320 -15.08 -7.92 -5.44
N ASN A 321 -15.00 -6.62 -5.53
CA ASN A 321 -15.58 -5.71 -4.54
C ASN A 321 -16.26 -4.58 -5.31
N TYR A 322 -17.55 -4.40 -5.11
CA TYR A 322 -18.31 -3.30 -5.73
C TYR A 322 -19.34 -2.75 -4.77
N GLY A 323 -19.65 -1.49 -4.94
CA GLY A 323 -20.56 -0.84 -4.04
C GLY A 323 -20.80 0.62 -4.38
N ALA A 324 -21.42 1.29 -3.43
CA ALA A 324 -21.66 2.73 -3.50
C ALA A 324 -21.53 3.36 -2.11
N ASP A 325 -21.01 4.58 -2.11
CA ASP A 325 -20.95 5.46 -0.95
C ASP A 325 -21.73 6.74 -1.24
N LEU A 326 -22.61 7.13 -0.36
CA LEU A 326 -23.42 8.33 -0.45
C LEU A 326 -23.24 9.12 0.82
N LYS A 327 -22.88 10.38 0.74
CA LYS A 327 -22.77 11.26 1.90
C LYS A 327 -23.31 12.65 1.63
N LYS A 328 -23.77 13.29 2.69
CA LYS A 328 -24.22 14.69 2.67
C LYS A 328 -23.61 15.42 3.85
N VAL A 329 -23.05 16.58 3.57
CA VAL A 329 -22.50 17.50 4.56
C VAL A 329 -23.38 18.74 4.62
N TRP A 330 -23.76 19.13 5.82
CA TRP A 330 -24.38 20.42 6.12
C TRP A 330 -23.45 21.19 7.04
N GLN A 331 -23.29 22.46 6.80
CA GLN A 331 -22.43 23.30 7.62
C GLN A 331 -23.00 24.69 7.83
N ASN A 332 -22.73 25.24 8.99
CA ASN A 332 -22.89 26.66 9.35
C ASN A 332 -21.59 27.15 10.02
N ASP A 333 -21.60 28.32 10.61
CA ASP A 333 -20.40 28.93 11.21
C ASP A 333 -19.81 28.11 12.38
N LYS A 334 -20.63 27.35 13.09
CA LYS A 334 -20.23 26.60 14.32
C LYS A 334 -20.34 25.09 14.19
N ASP A 335 -21.24 24.62 13.35
CA ASP A 335 -21.59 23.20 13.28
C ASP A 335 -21.39 22.67 11.88
N LYS A 336 -20.84 21.46 11.79
CA LYS A 336 -20.80 20.68 10.58
C LYS A 336 -21.34 19.28 10.87
N VAL A 337 -22.30 18.83 10.08
CA VAL A 337 -22.92 17.50 10.18
C VAL A 337 -22.67 16.75 8.89
N LEU A 338 -22.09 15.59 8.97
CA LEU A 338 -21.97 14.63 7.88
C LEU A 338 -22.84 13.42 8.20
N LEU A 339 -23.67 13.00 7.26
CA LEU A 339 -24.36 11.72 7.28
C LEU A 339 -24.02 10.95 6.02
N GLY A 340 -23.79 9.66 6.17
CA GLY A 340 -23.43 8.81 5.05
C GLY A 340 -24.02 7.42 5.12
N PHE A 341 -24.14 6.81 3.96
CA PHE A 341 -24.54 5.43 3.76
C PHE A 341 -23.60 4.77 2.76
N ASN A 342 -23.06 3.63 3.12
CA ASN A 342 -22.23 2.81 2.26
C ASN A 342 -22.86 1.43 2.08
N THR A 343 -22.82 0.91 0.87
CA THR A 343 -23.14 -0.48 0.58
C THR A 343 -22.03 -1.11 -0.24
N LYS A 344 -21.65 -2.35 0.11
CA LYS A 344 -20.66 -3.11 -0.64
C LYS A 344 -21.03 -4.58 -0.77
N ARG A 345 -20.58 -5.18 -1.85
CA ARG A 345 -20.58 -6.63 -2.03
C ARG A 345 -19.18 -7.10 -2.39
N GLU A 346 -18.69 -8.08 -1.63
CA GLU A 346 -17.44 -8.75 -1.88
C GLU A 346 -17.71 -10.19 -2.30
N LEU A 347 -17.01 -10.64 -3.34
CA LEU A 347 -17.07 -12.01 -3.85
C LEU A 347 -15.65 -12.56 -3.89
N TYR A 348 -15.49 -13.79 -3.48
CA TYR A 348 -14.24 -14.51 -3.52
C TYR A 348 -14.46 -15.89 -4.15
N VAL A 349 -13.65 -16.22 -5.14
CA VAL A 349 -13.61 -17.55 -5.76
C VAL A 349 -12.17 -18.04 -5.73
N ASP A 350 -11.98 -19.26 -5.24
CA ASP A 350 -10.68 -19.94 -5.25
C ASP A 350 -10.84 -21.28 -5.97
N GLU A 351 -10.01 -21.49 -6.98
CA GLU A 351 -10.01 -22.67 -7.82
C GLU A 351 -8.58 -23.21 -7.91
N ASN A 352 -8.38 -24.52 -7.80
CA ASN A 352 -7.07 -25.10 -8.03
C ASN A 352 -7.15 -26.55 -8.53
N GLN A 353 -6.02 -27.00 -9.06
CA GLN A 353 -5.74 -28.41 -9.33
C GLN A 353 -4.34 -28.70 -8.82
N LYS A 354 -4.23 -29.60 -7.84
CA LYS A 354 -2.97 -29.91 -7.17
C LYS A 354 -2.73 -31.41 -7.13
N PHE A 355 -1.48 -31.81 -6.94
CA PHE A 355 -1.14 -33.21 -6.72
C PHE A 355 -1.72 -33.76 -5.41
N ALA A 356 -1.98 -35.05 -5.39
CA ALA A 356 -2.53 -35.75 -4.22
C ALA A 356 -1.61 -35.65 -2.99
N SER A 357 -0.28 -35.53 -3.18
CA SER A 357 0.67 -35.24 -2.12
C SER A 357 1.72 -34.24 -2.59
N PHE A 358 1.91 -33.19 -1.80
CA PHE A 358 2.90 -32.15 -2.06
C PHE A 358 4.32 -32.71 -2.00
N GLY A 359 5.08 -32.60 -3.09
CA GLY A 359 6.49 -33.01 -3.14
C GLY A 359 6.75 -34.48 -3.39
N ASN A 360 5.76 -35.30 -3.69
CA ASN A 360 5.95 -36.73 -4.00
C ASN A 360 5.90 -36.97 -5.52
N SER A 361 6.99 -37.44 -6.08
CA SER A 361 7.20 -37.64 -7.53
C SER A 361 6.32 -38.71 -8.19
N SER A 362 5.53 -39.47 -7.39
CA SER A 362 4.69 -40.58 -7.87
C SER A 362 3.20 -40.30 -7.82
N SER A 363 2.77 -39.11 -7.38
CA SER A 363 1.34 -38.85 -7.22
C SER A 363 0.67 -38.36 -8.50
N SER A 364 -0.54 -38.84 -8.76
CA SER A 364 -1.43 -38.34 -9.81
C SER A 364 -2.02 -36.99 -9.41
N LEU A 365 -2.35 -36.17 -10.40
CA LEU A 365 -3.13 -34.93 -10.19
C LEU A 365 -4.49 -35.30 -9.57
N LYS A 366 -4.88 -34.56 -8.53
CA LYS A 366 -6.26 -34.60 -8.04
C LYS A 366 -7.19 -34.00 -9.11
N PRO A 367 -8.45 -34.46 -9.16
CA PRO A 367 -9.46 -33.78 -9.95
C PRO A 367 -9.51 -32.28 -9.61
N TYR A 368 -9.90 -31.48 -10.58
CA TYR A 368 -10.19 -30.06 -10.39
C TYR A 368 -11.07 -29.84 -9.15
N ALA A 369 -10.69 -28.94 -8.29
CA ALA A 369 -11.45 -28.55 -7.12
C ALA A 369 -11.75 -27.06 -7.17
N ARG A 370 -13.02 -26.73 -7.15
CA ARG A 370 -13.50 -25.40 -6.85
C ARG A 370 -13.79 -25.33 -5.37
N PHE A 371 -13.08 -24.49 -4.64
CA PHE A 371 -13.30 -24.29 -3.20
C PHE A 371 -14.57 -23.51 -2.87
N GLY A 372 -15.39 -23.19 -3.86
CA GLY A 372 -16.64 -22.48 -3.71
C GLY A 372 -16.51 -21.00 -4.11
N SER A 373 -17.64 -20.33 -4.13
CA SER A 373 -17.71 -18.87 -4.18
C SER A 373 -18.29 -18.39 -2.85
N TYR A 374 -17.61 -17.46 -2.23
CA TYR A 374 -18.03 -16.86 -0.97
C TYR A 374 -18.44 -15.42 -1.18
N SER A 375 -19.48 -15.00 -0.47
CA SER A 375 -19.99 -13.64 -0.59
C SER A 375 -20.13 -12.96 0.77
N LEU A 376 -19.94 -11.65 0.75
CA LEU A 376 -20.21 -10.75 1.85
C LEU A 376 -20.97 -9.54 1.32
N ASN A 377 -22.09 -9.21 1.96
CA ASN A 377 -22.81 -7.96 1.74
C ASN A 377 -22.67 -7.09 3.00
N GLY A 378 -22.21 -5.87 2.81
CA GLY A 378 -22.07 -4.86 3.86
C GLY A 378 -23.00 -3.69 3.62
N TYR A 379 -23.64 -3.22 4.69
CA TYR A 379 -24.45 -2.00 4.74
C TYR A 379 -23.97 -1.20 5.94
N SER A 380 -23.65 0.06 5.72
CA SER A 380 -23.08 0.88 6.77
C SER A 380 -23.79 2.23 6.83
N PHE A 381 -24.16 2.64 8.03
CA PHE A 381 -24.64 3.97 8.32
C PHE A 381 -23.61 4.68 9.17
N TYR A 382 -23.18 5.87 8.77
CA TYR A 382 -22.20 6.62 9.52
C TYR A 382 -22.55 8.09 9.60
N GLY A 383 -22.10 8.74 10.65
CA GLY A 383 -22.31 10.15 10.86
C GLY A 383 -21.19 10.78 11.65
N GLN A 384 -21.01 12.07 11.43
CA GLN A 384 -20.04 12.90 12.13
C GLN A 384 -20.67 14.24 12.45
N TYR A 385 -20.50 14.68 13.69
CA TYR A 385 -20.89 16.01 14.16
C TYR A 385 -19.64 16.73 14.65
N ASP A 386 -19.29 17.79 13.95
CA ASP A 386 -18.16 18.65 14.26
C ASP A 386 -18.72 20.00 14.77
N ARG A 387 -18.33 20.38 15.98
CA ARG A 387 -18.78 21.60 16.65
C ARG A 387 -17.63 22.43 17.15
N LYS A 388 -17.62 23.69 16.77
CA LYS A 388 -16.77 24.73 17.38
C LYS A 388 -17.32 25.10 18.76
N LEU A 389 -16.67 24.62 19.82
CA LEU A 389 -17.01 24.99 21.20
C LEU A 389 -16.56 26.40 21.53
N SER A 390 -15.45 26.86 20.92
CA SER A 390 -14.92 28.22 21.00
C SER A 390 -14.20 28.54 19.68
N GLU A 391 -13.67 29.76 19.55
CA GLU A 391 -12.81 30.12 18.40
C GLU A 391 -11.55 29.24 18.31
N ALA A 392 -11.11 28.66 19.41
CA ALA A 392 -9.91 27.85 19.48
C ALA A 392 -10.18 26.34 19.52
N THR A 393 -11.37 25.89 19.91
CA THR A 393 -11.60 24.46 20.23
C THR A 393 -12.75 23.87 19.43
N ASP A 394 -12.44 22.81 18.70
CA ASP A 394 -13.38 21.97 17.96
C ASP A 394 -13.52 20.61 18.64
N VAL A 395 -14.74 20.06 18.67
CA VAL A 395 -15.04 18.70 19.09
C VAL A 395 -15.76 17.98 17.97
N VAL A 396 -15.28 16.78 17.65
CA VAL A 396 -15.86 15.93 16.61
C VAL A 396 -16.32 14.63 17.24
N LEU A 397 -17.62 14.36 17.13
CA LEU A 397 -18.25 13.10 17.49
C LEU A 397 -18.58 12.34 16.21
N SER A 398 -18.10 11.12 16.10
CA SER A 398 -18.38 10.28 14.95
C SER A 398 -18.87 8.91 15.39
N MET A 399 -19.76 8.31 14.60
CA MET A 399 -20.25 6.96 14.85
C MET A 399 -20.57 6.26 13.54
N ARG A 400 -20.38 4.95 13.53
CA ARG A 400 -20.70 4.08 12.41
C ARG A 400 -21.31 2.79 12.91
N GLU A 401 -22.30 2.28 12.19
CA GLU A 401 -22.85 0.94 12.35
C GLU A 401 -22.68 0.16 11.06
N ASP A 402 -21.94 -0.93 11.11
CA ASP A 402 -21.75 -1.87 10.01
C ASP A 402 -22.64 -3.10 10.21
N LEU A 403 -23.47 -3.37 9.23
CA LEU A 403 -24.32 -4.57 9.14
C LEU A 403 -23.75 -5.47 8.06
N ILE A 404 -23.12 -6.59 8.46
CA ILE A 404 -22.44 -7.50 7.56
C ILE A 404 -23.20 -8.82 7.49
N ARG A 405 -23.47 -9.26 6.28
CA ARG A 405 -24.13 -10.53 5.97
C ARG A 405 -23.23 -11.34 5.05
N SER A 406 -22.78 -12.50 5.51
CA SER A 406 -21.84 -13.35 4.77
C SER A 406 -22.23 -14.81 4.90
N ASP A 407 -21.63 -15.64 4.07
CA ASP A 407 -21.82 -17.10 4.11
C ASP A 407 -21.31 -17.71 5.44
N ALA A 408 -20.42 -17.01 6.18
CA ALA A 408 -19.96 -17.41 7.52
C ALA A 408 -20.87 -16.95 8.66
N GLY A 409 -21.88 -16.13 8.38
CA GLY A 409 -22.79 -15.59 9.38
C GLY A 409 -23.01 -14.08 9.27
N ASN A 410 -23.78 -13.58 10.24
CA ASN A 410 -24.16 -12.18 10.31
C ASN A 410 -23.37 -11.50 11.44
N TYR A 411 -22.79 -10.34 11.15
CA TYR A 411 -22.02 -9.55 12.10
C TYR A 411 -22.51 -8.12 12.11
N ASN A 412 -22.45 -7.49 13.28
CA ASN A 412 -22.74 -6.07 13.45
C ASN A 412 -21.55 -5.44 14.20
N ALA A 413 -21.17 -4.23 13.81
CA ALA A 413 -20.08 -3.51 14.46
C ALA A 413 -20.44 -2.04 14.65
N PHE A 414 -20.55 -1.63 15.93
CA PHE A 414 -20.71 -0.23 16.30
C PHE A 414 -19.36 0.40 16.64
N LEU A 415 -19.03 1.50 15.95
CA LEU A 415 -17.73 2.16 16.00
C LEU A 415 -17.89 3.64 16.38
N PRO A 416 -17.85 3.97 17.68
CA PRO A 416 -17.84 5.35 18.15
C PRO A 416 -16.43 5.94 18.08
N GLN A 417 -16.34 7.27 17.86
CA GLN A 417 -15.11 8.05 17.96
C GLN A 417 -15.38 9.44 18.53
N LEU A 418 -14.48 9.90 19.38
CA LEU A 418 -14.41 11.25 19.90
C LEU A 418 -13.06 11.87 19.54
N GLN A 419 -13.10 13.08 19.00
CA GLN A 419 -11.90 13.85 18.68
C GLN A 419 -12.05 15.26 19.21
N ILE A 420 -10.98 15.83 19.71
CA ILE A 420 -10.89 17.19 20.20
C ILE A 420 -9.65 17.84 19.60
N LEU A 421 -9.79 19.06 19.12
CA LEU A 421 -8.67 19.87 18.66
C LEU A 421 -8.76 21.24 19.32
N THR A 422 -7.63 21.75 19.81
CA THR A 422 -7.51 23.10 20.35
C THR A 422 -6.36 23.83 19.68
N LYS A 423 -6.64 24.91 18.96
CA LYS A 423 -5.63 25.84 18.45
C LYS A 423 -5.09 26.65 19.62
N LEU A 424 -3.79 26.67 19.82
CA LEU A 424 -3.13 27.51 20.82
C LEU A 424 -2.91 28.91 20.26
N ASP A 425 -2.63 28.97 18.96
CA ASP A 425 -2.48 30.17 18.13
C ASP A 425 -2.63 29.80 16.63
N GLN A 426 -2.13 30.64 15.71
CA GLN A 426 -2.24 30.44 14.26
C GLN A 426 -1.31 29.34 13.72
N GLU A 427 -0.25 29.01 14.46
CA GLU A 427 0.78 28.05 14.06
C GLU A 427 0.77 26.78 14.89
N ASN A 428 0.05 26.74 16.00
CA ASN A 428 0.12 25.67 17.00
C ASN A 428 -1.24 25.08 17.33
N SER A 429 -1.31 23.75 17.36
CA SER A 429 -2.53 23.04 17.83
C SER A 429 -2.20 21.80 18.66
N LEU A 430 -3.12 21.48 19.57
CA LEU A 430 -3.17 20.24 20.32
C LEU A 430 -4.39 19.45 19.90
N TYR A 431 -4.28 18.14 19.86
CA TYR A 431 -5.42 17.26 19.61
C TYR A 431 -5.38 16.01 20.47
N ALA A 432 -6.56 15.42 20.65
CA ALA A 432 -6.73 14.09 21.21
C ALA A 432 -7.84 13.36 20.47
N ASN A 433 -7.69 12.05 20.28
CA ASN A 433 -8.75 11.21 19.75
C ASN A 433 -8.83 9.85 20.48
N ALA A 434 -10.03 9.29 20.51
CA ALA A 434 -10.31 7.95 20.98
C ALA A 434 -11.38 7.33 20.08
N GLY A 435 -11.09 6.19 19.46
CA GLY A 435 -12.00 5.55 18.51
C GLY A 435 -11.93 4.04 18.57
N ARG A 436 -13.07 3.39 18.33
CA ARG A 436 -13.16 1.93 18.20
C ARG A 436 -12.99 1.52 16.75
N SER A 437 -12.27 0.43 16.52
CA SER A 437 -12.04 -0.18 15.20
C SER A 437 -12.38 -1.66 15.23
N PHE A 438 -12.61 -2.25 14.06
CA PHE A 438 -12.78 -3.69 13.92
C PHE A 438 -12.15 -4.21 12.61
N ARG A 439 -11.99 -5.53 12.52
CA ARG A 439 -11.55 -6.20 11.30
C ARG A 439 -12.30 -7.52 11.11
N MET A 440 -12.83 -7.72 9.91
CA MET A 440 -13.43 -9.00 9.53
C MET A 440 -12.34 -10.06 9.30
N PRO A 441 -12.61 -11.35 9.62
CA PRO A 441 -11.80 -12.45 9.14
C PRO A 441 -11.77 -12.43 7.61
N THR A 442 -10.62 -12.80 7.02
CA THR A 442 -10.54 -12.93 5.56
C THR A 442 -11.24 -14.19 5.07
N PHE A 443 -11.69 -14.19 3.82
CA PHE A 443 -12.26 -15.38 3.19
C PHE A 443 -11.33 -16.58 3.26
N ARG A 444 -10.01 -16.38 3.08
CA ARG A 444 -9.04 -17.48 3.20
C ARG A 444 -8.96 -18.06 4.61
N GLN A 445 -9.06 -17.24 5.65
CA GLN A 445 -9.08 -17.69 7.05
C GLN A 445 -10.34 -18.51 7.37
N LEU A 446 -11.48 -18.09 6.83
CA LEU A 446 -12.78 -18.74 7.06
C LEU A 446 -12.90 -20.06 6.29
N TYR A 447 -12.48 -20.12 5.02
CA TYR A 447 -12.92 -21.15 4.10
C TYR A 447 -11.82 -21.90 3.35
N TYR A 448 -10.58 -21.40 3.35
CA TYR A 448 -9.50 -22.04 2.62
C TYR A 448 -8.89 -23.21 3.41
N SER A 449 -8.82 -24.38 2.75
CA SER A 449 -8.11 -25.55 3.25
C SER A 449 -7.12 -26.08 2.21
N SER A 450 -5.97 -26.52 2.70
CA SER A 450 -4.93 -27.17 1.88
C SER A 450 -4.23 -28.27 2.66
N GLY A 451 -3.21 -28.90 2.06
CA GLY A 451 -2.36 -29.88 2.75
C GLY A 451 -1.59 -29.33 3.97
N VAL A 452 -1.60 -28.01 4.19
CA VAL A 452 -0.87 -27.33 5.29
C VAL A 452 -1.73 -26.35 6.08
N ILE A 453 -2.92 -25.99 5.58
CA ILE A 453 -3.86 -25.01 6.18
C ILE A 453 -5.22 -25.69 6.41
N LEU A 454 -5.82 -25.42 7.57
CA LEU A 454 -7.18 -25.81 7.93
C LEU A 454 -8.04 -24.56 8.06
N GLN A 455 -9.19 -24.54 7.37
CA GLN A 455 -10.18 -23.48 7.48
C GLN A 455 -10.77 -23.37 8.90
N ASN A 456 -11.34 -22.20 9.23
CA ASN A 456 -12.13 -22.01 10.43
C ASN A 456 -13.31 -21.06 10.19
N PRO A 457 -14.50 -21.58 9.83
CA PRO A 457 -15.69 -20.76 9.61
C PRO A 457 -16.27 -20.11 10.87
N ASP A 458 -15.82 -20.53 12.07
CA ASP A 458 -16.29 -20.00 13.35
C ASP A 458 -15.55 -18.73 13.80
N LEU A 459 -14.65 -18.19 12.96
CA LEU A 459 -13.93 -16.96 13.28
C LEU A 459 -14.87 -15.78 13.42
N LYS A 460 -14.60 -14.97 14.46
CA LYS A 460 -15.30 -13.72 14.75
C LYS A 460 -14.44 -12.52 14.34
N PRO A 461 -15.05 -11.35 14.12
CA PRO A 461 -14.30 -10.12 13.95
C PRO A 461 -13.41 -9.79 15.15
N GLU A 462 -12.28 -9.15 14.88
CA GLU A 462 -11.43 -8.54 15.89
C GLU A 462 -11.94 -7.14 16.21
N TYR A 463 -11.79 -6.70 17.46
CA TYR A 463 -12.16 -5.36 17.89
C TYR A 463 -11.02 -4.71 18.66
N GLY A 464 -10.94 -3.39 18.60
CA GLY A 464 -9.95 -2.67 19.37
C GLY A 464 -10.26 -1.20 19.55
N TRP A 465 -9.49 -0.58 20.45
CA TRP A 465 -9.51 0.84 20.72
C TRP A 465 -8.18 1.47 20.34
N ASN A 466 -8.27 2.66 19.76
CA ASN A 466 -7.14 3.53 19.48
C ASN A 466 -7.29 4.80 20.31
N TYR A 467 -6.22 5.18 21.01
CA TYR A 467 -6.12 6.41 21.76
C TYR A 467 -4.89 7.17 21.27
N GLU A 468 -5.04 8.45 21.03
CA GLU A 468 -3.95 9.29 20.55
C GLU A 468 -4.09 10.70 21.12
N ALA A 469 -2.96 11.33 21.44
CA ALA A 469 -2.87 12.74 21.70
C ALA A 469 -1.61 13.29 21.03
N GLY A 470 -1.69 14.50 20.47
CA GLY A 470 -0.57 15.07 19.76
C GLY A 470 -0.56 16.59 19.73
N TYR A 471 0.58 17.08 19.33
CA TYR A 471 0.88 18.49 19.12
C TYR A 471 1.35 18.70 17.69
N LYS A 472 0.94 19.81 17.10
CA LYS A 472 1.34 20.25 15.75
C LYS A 472 1.78 21.69 15.77
N TYR A 473 2.85 21.95 15.05
CA TYR A 473 3.37 23.28 14.75
C TYR A 473 3.62 23.39 13.24
N ASP A 474 3.21 24.51 12.65
CA ASP A 474 3.41 24.79 11.23
C ASP A 474 3.40 26.31 11.02
N ASN A 475 4.54 26.89 10.63
CA ASN A 475 4.67 28.30 10.29
C ASN A 475 4.90 28.53 8.78
N GLY A 476 4.65 27.49 7.94
CA GLY A 476 4.87 27.51 6.49
C GLY A 476 6.32 27.20 6.07
N LYS A 477 7.31 27.36 6.96
CA LYS A 477 8.73 27.06 6.73
C LYS A 477 9.19 25.86 7.54
N GLU A 478 8.69 25.74 8.74
CA GLU A 478 8.97 24.65 9.67
C GLU A 478 7.69 23.94 10.05
N GLN A 479 7.74 22.64 10.08
CA GLN A 479 6.64 21.80 10.58
C GLN A 479 7.18 20.84 11.63
N PHE A 480 6.51 20.76 12.77
CA PHE A 480 6.79 19.77 13.80
C PHE A 480 5.51 19.07 14.23
N LYS A 481 5.58 17.75 14.39
CA LYS A 481 4.51 16.93 14.94
C LYS A 481 5.07 16.02 16.00
N ALA A 482 4.32 15.87 17.08
CA ALA A 482 4.56 14.88 18.12
C ALA A 482 3.24 14.20 18.46
N ALA A 483 3.22 12.87 18.51
CA ALA A 483 2.06 12.09 18.90
C ALA A 483 2.44 10.98 19.89
N VAL A 484 1.62 10.77 20.89
CA VAL A 484 1.63 9.58 21.75
C VAL A 484 0.39 8.77 21.45
N PHE A 485 0.53 7.46 21.35
CA PHE A 485 -0.58 6.59 21.00
C PHE A 485 -0.60 5.29 21.79
N HIS A 486 -1.78 4.75 21.95
CA HIS A 486 -2.03 3.41 22.48
C HIS A 486 -3.10 2.70 21.67
N ILE A 487 -2.79 1.48 21.26
CA ILE A 487 -3.68 0.60 20.50
C ILE A 487 -3.83 -0.70 21.27
N ASP A 488 -5.07 -1.12 21.49
CA ASP A 488 -5.41 -2.36 22.19
C ASP A 488 -6.44 -3.14 21.36
N LEU A 489 -6.11 -4.40 20.99
CA LEU A 489 -6.96 -5.27 20.20
C LEU A 489 -7.30 -6.53 20.98
N ASP A 490 -8.58 -6.86 21.00
CA ASP A 490 -9.13 -8.09 21.52
C ASP A 490 -9.51 -9.05 20.38
N ASP A 491 -9.50 -10.34 20.68
CA ASP A 491 -9.88 -11.42 19.75
C ASP A 491 -9.05 -11.45 18.46
N GLN A 492 -7.77 -11.01 18.54
CA GLN A 492 -6.88 -11.00 17.40
C GLN A 492 -6.82 -12.39 16.75
N ILE A 493 -7.00 -12.45 15.44
CA ILE A 493 -6.91 -13.68 14.68
C ILE A 493 -5.43 -14.06 14.50
N THR A 494 -5.06 -15.19 15.07
CA THR A 494 -3.72 -15.77 14.98
C THR A 494 -3.81 -17.23 14.51
N SER A 495 -2.70 -17.95 14.43
CA SER A 495 -2.69 -19.33 13.99
C SER A 495 -2.17 -20.30 15.06
N ARG A 496 -2.71 -21.51 15.06
CA ARG A 496 -2.25 -22.65 15.86
C ARG A 496 -2.09 -23.88 14.99
N LYS A 497 -1.40 -24.89 15.50
CA LYS A 497 -1.36 -26.21 14.85
C LYS A 497 -2.49 -27.09 15.38
N VAL A 498 -3.29 -27.63 14.46
CA VAL A 498 -4.35 -28.60 14.71
C VAL A 498 -4.07 -29.79 13.79
N ASN A 499 -3.77 -30.96 14.36
CA ASN A 499 -3.40 -32.16 13.59
C ASN A 499 -2.27 -31.92 12.56
N GLY A 500 -1.28 -31.09 12.93
CA GLY A 500 -0.16 -30.73 12.05
C GLY A 500 -0.44 -29.62 11.04
N LEU A 501 -1.71 -29.26 10.81
CA LEU A 501 -2.14 -28.18 9.90
C LEU A 501 -2.21 -26.84 10.65
N SER A 502 -2.01 -25.73 9.94
CA SER A 502 -2.16 -24.39 10.48
C SER A 502 -3.62 -23.96 10.41
N GLN A 503 -4.21 -23.61 11.54
CA GLN A 503 -5.60 -23.10 11.64
C GLN A 503 -5.62 -21.71 12.27
N SER A 504 -6.35 -20.79 11.65
CA SER A 504 -6.63 -19.47 12.24
C SER A 504 -7.66 -19.59 13.37
N TYR A 505 -7.52 -18.80 14.44
CA TYR A 505 -8.45 -18.77 15.57
C TYR A 505 -8.41 -17.42 16.30
N ASN A 506 -9.51 -17.05 16.98
CA ASN A 506 -9.59 -15.85 17.81
C ASN A 506 -9.11 -16.21 19.22
N ALA A 507 -7.92 -15.82 19.61
CA ALA A 507 -7.47 -16.02 20.99
C ALA A 507 -6.36 -15.07 21.42
N ALA A 508 -5.88 -14.24 20.51
CA ALA A 508 -4.77 -13.37 20.80
C ALA A 508 -5.24 -11.96 21.11
N LYS A 509 -4.52 -11.33 22.03
CA LYS A 509 -4.56 -9.88 22.26
C LYS A 509 -3.33 -9.23 21.64
N TYR A 510 -3.49 -8.02 21.16
CA TYR A 510 -2.39 -7.18 20.69
C TYR A 510 -2.47 -5.84 21.39
N LYS A 511 -1.33 -5.26 21.71
CA LYS A 511 -1.21 -3.87 22.15
C LYS A 511 0.02 -3.22 21.56
N ASN A 512 -0.06 -1.92 21.34
CA ASN A 512 1.09 -1.11 20.96
C ASN A 512 0.97 0.27 21.59
N THR A 513 1.99 0.66 22.36
CA THR A 513 2.12 2.01 22.93
C THR A 513 3.37 2.63 22.37
N GLY A 514 3.30 3.87 21.92
CA GLY A 514 4.46 4.52 21.33
C GLY A 514 4.37 6.03 21.28
N ILE A 515 5.49 6.60 20.85
CA ILE A 515 5.65 8.01 20.52
C ILE A 515 6.14 8.13 19.07
N GLU A 516 5.60 9.08 18.35
CA GLU A 516 5.97 9.42 16.99
C GLU A 516 6.33 10.90 16.90
N LEU A 517 7.41 11.21 16.21
CA LEU A 517 7.91 12.57 16.01
C LEU A 517 8.21 12.77 14.54
N SER A 518 7.94 13.96 14.01
CA SER A 518 8.42 14.40 12.70
C SER A 518 8.73 15.88 12.72
N TYR A 519 9.78 16.26 12.01
CA TYR A 519 10.21 17.63 11.81
C TYR A 519 10.62 17.83 10.36
N THR A 520 10.10 18.88 9.74
CA THR A 520 10.48 19.32 8.40
C THR A 520 10.89 20.79 8.50
N ASN A 521 12.01 21.15 7.89
CA ASN A 521 12.51 22.51 7.84
C ASN A 521 13.02 22.83 6.44
N GLN A 522 12.49 23.90 5.87
CA GLN A 522 13.06 24.55 4.69
C GLN A 522 14.26 25.40 5.15
N LEU A 523 15.46 24.81 5.11
CA LEU A 523 16.71 25.41 5.61
C LEU A 523 17.03 26.70 4.85
N ASP A 524 16.83 26.68 3.53
CA ASP A 524 16.85 27.84 2.65
C ASP A 524 15.88 27.65 1.46
N GLU A 525 15.87 28.53 0.49
CA GLU A 525 14.99 28.45 -0.70
C GLU A 525 15.20 27.20 -1.57
N ASN A 526 16.36 26.52 -1.43
CA ASN A 526 16.75 25.38 -2.25
C ASN A 526 16.80 24.07 -1.48
N LEU A 527 16.82 24.10 -0.15
CA LEU A 527 17.13 22.94 0.67
C LEU A 527 16.07 22.69 1.74
N THR A 528 15.43 21.55 1.67
CA THR A 528 14.49 21.08 2.69
C THR A 528 15.05 19.83 3.38
N TRP A 529 15.02 19.81 4.70
CA TRP A 529 15.36 18.66 5.52
C TRP A 529 14.14 18.16 6.27
N THR A 530 13.89 16.85 6.16
CA THR A 530 12.87 16.17 6.94
C THR A 530 13.51 15.07 7.78
N VAL A 531 13.13 14.98 9.04
CA VAL A 531 13.48 13.87 9.92
C VAL A 531 12.24 13.41 10.67
N GLY A 532 12.09 12.11 10.84
CA GLY A 532 10.98 11.55 11.59
C GLY A 532 11.35 10.22 12.22
N GLY A 533 10.56 9.80 13.17
CA GLY A 533 10.77 8.52 13.81
C GLY A 533 9.61 8.10 14.69
N ILE A 534 9.59 6.82 14.97
CA ILE A 534 8.66 6.19 15.91
C ILE A 534 9.44 5.30 16.87
N TYR A 535 9.11 5.38 18.14
CA TYR A 535 9.46 4.37 19.13
C TYR A 535 8.17 3.79 19.69
N SER A 536 8.03 2.46 19.62
CA SER A 536 6.83 1.80 20.13
C SER A 536 7.14 0.40 20.66
N LYS A 537 6.21 -0.17 21.40
CA LYS A 537 6.33 -1.50 21.96
C LYS A 537 5.17 -2.39 21.51
N PRO A 538 5.17 -2.83 20.23
CA PRO A 538 4.16 -3.74 19.71
C PRO A 538 4.34 -5.11 20.36
N GLN A 539 3.27 -5.63 20.99
CA GLN A 539 3.26 -6.90 21.68
C GLN A 539 1.98 -7.67 21.39
N ASN A 540 2.07 -8.98 21.30
CA ASN A 540 0.92 -9.86 21.27
C ASN A 540 1.01 -10.99 22.29
N LYS A 541 -0.11 -11.64 22.54
CA LYS A 541 -0.18 -12.91 23.26
C LYS A 541 -1.18 -13.86 22.60
N THR A 542 -0.82 -15.13 22.55
CA THR A 542 -1.59 -16.15 21.84
C THR A 542 -2.79 -16.70 22.63
N THR A 543 -2.82 -16.51 23.93
CA THR A 543 -3.94 -16.86 24.82
C THR A 543 -4.03 -15.83 25.94
N ASN A 544 -5.14 -15.77 26.67
CA ASN A 544 -5.30 -14.86 27.79
C ASN A 544 -4.28 -15.08 28.92
N THR A 545 -3.76 -16.29 29.05
CA THR A 545 -2.79 -16.68 30.07
C THR A 545 -1.34 -16.68 29.57
N ALA A 546 -1.10 -16.55 28.25
CA ALA A 546 0.23 -16.51 27.69
C ALA A 546 0.95 -15.20 28.03
N PRO A 547 2.29 -15.23 28.17
CA PRO A 547 3.07 -14.00 28.34
C PRO A 547 2.98 -13.12 27.08
N TRP A 548 3.13 -11.80 27.26
CA TRP A 548 3.30 -10.87 26.17
C TRP A 548 4.61 -11.12 25.44
N LYS A 549 4.58 -11.15 24.11
CA LYS A 549 5.74 -11.31 23.24
C LYS A 549 5.91 -10.05 22.39
N ASP A 550 7.13 -9.58 22.28
CA ASP A 550 7.47 -8.49 21.37
C ASP A 550 7.31 -8.97 19.92
N VAL A 551 6.81 -8.08 19.05
CA VAL A 551 6.62 -8.34 17.61
C VAL A 551 7.18 -7.15 16.80
N LEU A 552 7.63 -7.41 15.56
CA LEU A 552 8.16 -6.39 14.64
C LEU A 552 9.39 -5.62 15.18
N GLY A 553 9.56 -4.38 14.74
CA GLY A 553 10.62 -3.46 15.16
C GLY A 553 10.12 -2.44 16.17
N LYS A 554 10.96 -2.08 17.14
CA LYS A 554 10.59 -1.13 18.21
C LYS A 554 10.80 0.32 17.80
N TYR A 555 11.72 0.60 16.90
CA TYR A 555 11.99 1.97 16.47
C TYR A 555 12.32 2.03 14.99
N GLN A 556 11.86 3.10 14.38
CA GLN A 556 12.21 3.50 13.03
C GLN A 556 12.63 4.96 13.06
N VAL A 557 13.70 5.27 12.33
CA VAL A 557 14.14 6.65 12.09
C VAL A 557 14.28 6.81 10.59
N MET A 558 13.72 7.87 10.06
CA MET A 558 13.85 8.24 8.66
C MET A 558 14.38 9.67 8.54
N THR A 559 15.09 9.95 7.47
CA THR A 559 15.46 11.31 7.09
C THR A 559 15.49 11.44 5.58
N SER A 560 15.08 12.61 5.10
CA SER A 560 15.26 13.02 3.70
C SER A 560 15.89 14.40 3.63
N ILE A 561 16.71 14.59 2.61
CA ILE A 561 17.29 15.88 2.23
C ILE A 561 16.90 16.11 0.78
N ASP A 562 16.12 17.14 0.54
CA ASP A 562 15.61 17.52 -0.77
C ASP A 562 16.25 18.86 -1.18
N TYR A 563 16.97 18.82 -2.29
CA TYR A 563 17.64 19.96 -2.90
C TYR A 563 16.96 20.31 -4.23
N GLN A 564 16.67 21.59 -4.44
CA GLN A 564 16.11 22.12 -5.67
C GLN A 564 16.75 23.46 -6.00
N HIS A 565 17.52 23.53 -7.06
CA HIS A 565 18.12 24.81 -7.51
C HIS A 565 18.20 24.82 -9.03
N ASP A 566 17.71 25.91 -9.63
CA ASP A 566 17.62 26.08 -11.08
C ASP A 566 17.07 24.82 -11.78
N LYS A 567 17.89 24.18 -12.59
CA LYS A 567 17.58 23.00 -13.40
C LYS A 567 17.85 21.66 -12.70
N THR A 568 18.31 21.69 -11.45
CA THR A 568 18.75 20.48 -10.74
C THR A 568 17.90 20.24 -9.52
N ASN A 569 17.41 19.03 -9.38
CA ASN A 569 16.85 18.53 -8.13
C ASN A 569 17.62 17.27 -7.66
N ALA A 570 17.70 17.09 -6.36
CA ALA A 570 18.26 15.87 -5.76
C ALA A 570 17.54 15.55 -4.47
N SER A 571 17.35 14.26 -4.17
CA SER A 571 16.74 13.80 -2.94
C SER A 571 17.49 12.60 -2.40
N LEU A 572 17.98 12.69 -1.15
CA LEU A 572 18.56 11.58 -0.41
C LEU A 572 17.55 11.12 0.65
N ASN A 573 17.16 9.84 0.60
CA ASN A 573 16.23 9.26 1.55
C ASN A 573 16.88 8.09 2.29
N LEU A 574 16.79 8.11 3.61
CA LEU A 574 17.27 7.05 4.50
C LEU A 574 16.14 6.61 5.42
N SER A 575 15.96 5.30 5.61
CA SER A 575 15.03 4.73 6.58
C SER A 575 15.71 3.58 7.33
N TYR A 576 15.84 3.71 8.64
CA TYR A 576 16.44 2.73 9.52
C TYR A 576 15.40 2.18 10.48
N MET A 577 15.29 0.85 10.55
CA MET A 577 14.40 0.17 11.48
C MET A 577 15.20 -0.82 12.32
N GLY A 578 15.11 -0.67 13.64
CA GLY A 578 15.82 -1.50 14.61
C GLY A 578 14.94 -2.02 15.75
N GLY A 579 15.55 -2.75 16.70
CA GLY A 579 14.81 -3.46 17.74
C GLY A 579 13.88 -4.53 17.18
N ARG A 580 14.24 -5.13 16.04
CA ARG A 580 13.46 -6.13 15.32
C ARG A 580 13.59 -7.50 16.01
N VAL A 581 12.49 -8.21 16.12
CA VAL A 581 12.43 -9.50 16.81
C VAL A 581 11.79 -10.54 15.90
N ASN A 582 12.38 -11.74 15.85
CA ASN A 582 11.71 -12.89 15.26
C ASN A 582 10.54 -13.31 16.18
N ASN A 583 9.31 -13.24 15.67
CA ASN A 583 8.11 -13.45 16.49
C ASN A 583 8.02 -14.87 17.05
N SER A 584 8.47 -15.86 16.28
CA SER A 584 8.41 -17.27 16.66
C SER A 584 9.48 -17.64 17.69
N LYS A 585 10.73 -17.19 17.46
CA LYS A 585 11.90 -17.54 18.27
C LYS A 585 12.18 -16.57 19.40
N GLN A 586 11.59 -15.36 19.36
CA GLN A 586 11.85 -14.24 20.30
C GLN A 586 13.35 -13.90 20.38
N THR A 587 14.04 -13.95 19.24
CA THR A 587 15.45 -13.58 19.10
C THR A 587 15.60 -12.30 18.32
N ASP A 588 16.62 -11.51 18.63
CA ASP A 588 16.90 -10.27 17.92
C ASP A 588 17.26 -10.52 16.45
N VAL A 589 16.77 -9.64 15.60
CA VAL A 589 17.06 -9.61 14.17
C VAL A 589 17.80 -8.31 13.84
N LYS A 590 18.83 -8.41 12.99
CA LYS A 590 19.62 -7.24 12.58
C LYS A 590 18.73 -6.13 12.04
N PRO A 591 19.10 -4.85 12.29
CA PRO A 591 18.38 -3.71 11.73
C PRO A 591 18.40 -3.74 10.20
N ILE A 592 17.34 -3.18 9.59
CA ILE A 592 17.29 -2.88 8.16
C ILE A 592 17.56 -1.40 7.93
N LEU A 593 18.38 -1.09 6.92
CA LEU A 593 18.62 0.26 6.45
C LEU A 593 18.28 0.33 4.96
N LEU A 594 17.24 1.10 4.63
CA LEU A 594 16.93 1.49 3.27
C LEU A 594 17.61 2.82 2.96
N SER A 595 18.13 2.96 1.75
CA SER A 595 18.80 4.18 1.31
C SER A 595 18.63 4.36 -0.18
N ASN A 596 18.25 5.55 -0.61
CA ASN A 596 18.24 5.90 -2.02
C ASN A 596 18.69 7.33 -2.26
N LEU A 597 19.13 7.58 -3.47
CA LEU A 597 19.45 8.89 -4.02
C LEU A 597 18.73 9.04 -5.37
N HIS A 598 17.98 10.12 -5.51
CA HIS A 598 17.43 10.60 -6.77
C HIS A 598 18.14 11.89 -7.18
N VAL A 599 18.48 12.02 -8.45
CA VAL A 599 19.00 13.27 -9.04
C VAL A 599 18.31 13.49 -10.37
N GLY A 600 17.76 14.68 -10.58
CA GLY A 600 17.20 15.14 -11.84
C GLY A 600 17.92 16.40 -12.32
N HIS A 601 18.20 16.49 -13.62
CA HIS A 601 18.76 17.69 -14.23
C HIS A 601 18.10 17.98 -15.58
N GLU A 602 17.52 19.18 -15.73
CA GLU A 602 16.95 19.62 -16.99
C GLU A 602 18.07 19.92 -18.01
N VAL A 603 18.23 19.03 -18.97
CA VAL A 603 19.29 19.12 -20.02
C VAL A 603 18.85 19.97 -21.20
N PHE A 604 17.56 19.98 -21.51
CA PHE A 604 16.92 20.82 -22.53
C PHE A 604 15.58 21.32 -21.98
N ALA A 605 14.99 22.32 -22.62
CA ALA A 605 13.63 22.75 -22.27
C ALA A 605 12.68 21.55 -22.26
N ASN A 606 11.99 21.34 -21.15
CA ASN A 606 11.05 20.25 -20.93
C ASN A 606 11.67 18.81 -20.88
N ALA A 607 12.99 18.67 -20.91
CA ALA A 607 13.67 17.37 -20.90
C ALA A 607 14.59 17.24 -19.68
N THR A 608 14.26 16.37 -18.74
CA THR A 608 15.01 16.11 -17.51
C THR A 608 15.67 14.74 -17.56
N LEU A 609 16.99 14.70 -17.43
CA LEU A 609 17.75 13.47 -17.22
C LEU A 609 17.68 13.11 -15.73
N THR A 610 17.38 11.84 -15.40
CA THR A 610 17.30 11.35 -14.03
C THR A 610 18.29 10.23 -13.75
N LEU A 611 18.76 10.16 -12.51
CA LEU A 611 19.55 9.06 -11.96
C LEU A 611 18.95 8.65 -10.62
N ASP A 612 18.56 7.39 -10.51
CA ASP A 612 18.10 6.78 -9.27
C ASP A 612 19.07 5.71 -8.80
N ILE A 613 19.52 5.79 -7.55
CA ILE A 613 20.38 4.79 -6.92
C ILE A 613 19.65 4.26 -5.68
N ASN A 614 19.19 3.01 -5.74
CA ASN A 614 18.57 2.34 -4.61
C ASN A 614 19.57 1.45 -3.87
N ASN A 615 19.42 1.34 -2.54
CA ASN A 615 20.33 0.62 -1.66
C ASN A 615 21.79 1.07 -1.84
N ILE A 616 22.01 2.39 -1.63
CA ILE A 616 23.32 3.05 -1.84
C ILE A 616 24.47 2.28 -1.17
N PHE A 617 24.23 1.75 0.04
CA PHE A 617 25.23 1.03 0.82
C PHE A 617 25.37 -0.45 0.45
N ASN A 618 24.64 -0.92 -0.58
CA ASN A 618 24.64 -2.31 -1.06
C ASN A 618 24.43 -3.34 0.08
N ARG A 619 23.53 -3.03 1.02
CA ARG A 619 23.24 -3.90 2.16
C ARG A 619 22.36 -5.08 1.75
N ARG A 620 22.49 -6.16 2.51
CA ARG A 620 21.67 -7.36 2.40
C ARG A 620 20.98 -7.62 3.73
N ASP A 621 19.89 -6.91 3.98
CA ASP A 621 19.15 -6.96 5.22
C ASP A 621 17.87 -7.81 5.04
N LEU A 622 17.46 -8.54 6.09
CA LEU A 622 16.18 -9.26 6.07
C LEU A 622 15.02 -8.26 6.02
N THR A 623 14.09 -8.45 5.08
CA THR A 623 12.91 -7.59 4.93
C THR A 623 11.82 -7.92 5.95
N ASP A 624 11.70 -9.20 6.34
CA ASP A 624 10.77 -9.68 7.35
C ASP A 624 11.54 -10.34 8.52
N PRO A 625 11.30 -9.95 9.79
CA PRO A 625 11.94 -10.58 10.94
C PRO A 625 11.68 -12.09 11.09
N ASP A 626 10.52 -12.56 10.68
CA ASP A 626 10.17 -13.99 10.66
C ASP A 626 10.52 -14.68 9.35
N GLY A 627 10.83 -13.86 8.33
CA GLY A 627 11.07 -14.30 6.97
C GLY A 627 12.50 -14.72 6.72
N LEU A 628 12.69 -15.10 5.47
CA LEU A 628 13.96 -15.60 4.96
C LEU A 628 14.51 -14.69 3.84
N TYR A 629 13.75 -13.64 3.49
CA TYR A 629 14.00 -12.79 2.32
C TYR A 629 14.90 -11.62 2.65
N TYR A 630 15.79 -11.30 1.72
CA TYR A 630 16.73 -10.18 1.83
C TYR A 630 16.35 -9.03 0.89
N THR A 631 16.78 -7.82 1.26
CA THR A 631 16.79 -6.70 0.32
C THR A 631 17.64 -7.04 -0.90
N GLN A 632 17.23 -6.55 -2.08
CA GLN A 632 18.06 -6.61 -3.27
C GLN A 632 19.31 -5.73 -3.08
N GLY A 633 20.43 -6.14 -3.64
CA GLY A 633 21.63 -5.32 -3.71
C GLY A 633 21.42 -4.02 -4.49
N ARG A 634 22.40 -3.12 -4.44
CA ARG A 634 22.34 -1.80 -5.08
C ARG A 634 21.90 -1.87 -6.55
N THR A 635 20.93 -1.00 -6.87
CA THR A 635 20.48 -0.80 -8.24
C THR A 635 20.63 0.67 -8.63
N PHE A 636 20.79 0.92 -9.92
CA PHE A 636 20.76 2.24 -10.51
C PHE A 636 19.95 2.22 -11.79
N LEU A 637 19.23 3.32 -12.00
CA LEU A 637 18.36 3.56 -13.13
C LEU A 637 18.65 4.96 -13.67
N VAL A 638 18.89 5.08 -14.97
CA VAL A 638 19.05 6.35 -15.67
C VAL A 638 17.84 6.54 -16.57
N GLY A 639 17.20 7.68 -16.46
CA GLY A 639 15.97 7.99 -17.16
C GLY A 639 15.99 9.35 -17.86
N LEU A 640 15.04 9.53 -18.77
CA LEU A 640 14.72 10.78 -19.44
C LEU A 640 13.22 11.03 -19.31
N ASN A 641 12.86 12.16 -18.71
CA ASN A 641 11.50 12.69 -18.67
C ASN A 641 11.38 13.80 -19.70
N TYR A 642 10.35 13.76 -20.53
CA TYR A 642 10.04 14.81 -21.50
C TYR A 642 8.59 15.25 -21.36
N ASN A 643 8.37 16.54 -21.13
CA ASN A 643 7.05 17.17 -21.05
C ASN A 643 6.76 17.94 -22.35
N PHE A 644 5.52 17.88 -22.90
CA PHE A 644 5.21 18.50 -24.20
C PHE A 644 3.77 19.01 -24.29
#